data_72c58cab3da16e133c5fb878a2828cf6
#
_entry.id   72c58cab3da16e133c5fb878a2828cf6
#
_cell.length_a   1.000
_cell.length_b   1.000
_cell.length_c   1.000
_cell.angle_alpha   90.00
_cell.angle_beta   90.00
_cell.angle_gamma   90.00
#
_symmetry.space_group_name_H-M   'P 1'
#
loop_
_entity.id
_entity.type
_entity.pdbx_description
1 polymer ?
#
loop_
_entity_poly.entity_id
_entity_poly.type
_entity_poly.pdbx_seq_one_letter_code
_entity_poly.pdbx_strand_id
1 'polypeptide(L)'
;MPLGRTLVALVSTAVAATLARPAAQPRRPISVDDLMKLGSIVEVQIAPDGERVAYVVSTPNLLKNEHDAALFVVSAAGGTPVRIGEAVRIFNMPTPRPQLRWSPDGSMLSVIGIEEGRPEVIGIPLSGGAPEALTKAPEGAFTYEWSPDGRSLGFLTRDPVPRDEERQRLDKSFVARADAPDRAIRLVVQRVGVSSALRVLTPPTEYVDALSWSPDGREIAYSAAPRTGFTASYDARIYAVALDGGARRTIVDRAGMNTGPRYSPDGRSIAFISTNGRSDIMAPRSLTVVAANGGTPRTFVLDDAWVNEYVWARDSRSIYLQANDGTFGRDRHMFEQPIVRLTVSDGTATRVGSGPTVAFSIGLSHNGSRLAYKSVDARTMGDVAVMDAASGRVTTITDVNPELRGFALGDLKPVTWRSFDGMEIWGLLLTPSDAPTGRPLPTLVYIHGGPGGGVTYGLFPQFMHTSPQVDPYPTATMAGAGYAVLFPMPRGGAGYGEAGQRAIVNAWGETDYKDIMAGVDQLIAHGIADPNRLGVMGASYGGYMTNWIVTQTGRFKAASAGASLSDLSDTFYLSEGGAFMADYFRRPWENREGYAAHSPLTFADRVTTPLLIQHGDADPRVPIAGAWKFYRTLKAMGKTVELEIYPRGGHVLREPMQQREQMRRNLEWFEKWIGQSP
;
A
#
# COMPACT_ATOMS: atom_id res chain seq x y z
N MET A 1 -51.23 23.49 80.89
CA MET A 1 -51.39 22.47 79.82
C MET A 1 -50.87 23.08 78.56
N PRO A 2 -49.80 22.52 77.98
CA PRO A 2 -49.80 22.30 76.53
C PRO A 2 -49.17 20.98 76.14
N LEU A 3 -49.70 20.45 75.08
CA LEU A 3 -49.38 19.18 74.43
C LEU A 3 -47.99 19.18 73.76
N GLY A 4 -47.21 18.17 74.11
CA GLY A 4 -45.97 17.87 73.42
C GLY A 4 -46.21 17.20 72.02
N ARG A 5 -45.51 17.65 71.00
CA ARG A 5 -45.37 16.94 69.68
C ARG A 5 -44.01 16.30 69.62
N THR A 6 -44.00 14.95 69.59
CA THR A 6 -42.83 14.15 69.37
C THR A 6 -42.56 14.08 67.87
N LEU A 7 -41.38 14.53 67.41
CA LEU A 7 -40.89 14.39 66.03
C LEU A 7 -40.15 13.09 65.96
N VAL A 8 -40.62 12.15 65.09
CA VAL A 8 -39.91 10.93 64.75
C VAL A 8 -39.08 11.23 63.48
N ALA A 9 -37.76 11.21 63.59
CA ALA A 9 -36.83 11.36 62.51
C ALA A 9 -36.60 9.96 61.84
N LEU A 10 -37.09 9.80 60.63
CA LEU A 10 -36.75 8.66 59.76
C LEU A 10 -35.35 8.87 59.14
N VAL A 11 -34.38 8.09 59.56
CA VAL A 11 -33.05 8.01 58.96
C VAL A 11 -33.13 7.03 57.77
N SER A 12 -33.16 7.56 56.55
CA SER A 12 -33.07 6.78 55.32
C SER A 12 -31.60 6.47 55.05
N THR A 13 -31.16 5.24 55.31
CA THR A 13 -29.86 4.70 54.90
C THR A 13 -29.92 4.38 53.41
N ALA A 14 -29.35 5.25 52.55
CA ALA A 14 -29.11 4.95 51.14
C ALA A 14 -27.90 4.03 51.04
N VAL A 15 -28.14 2.76 50.73
CA VAL A 15 -27.10 1.80 50.33
C VAL A 15 -26.70 2.13 48.90
N ALA A 16 -25.56 2.79 48.74
CA ALA A 16 -24.94 2.97 47.44
C ALA A 16 -24.39 1.61 46.99
N ALA A 17 -25.12 0.91 46.12
CA ALA A 17 -24.59 -0.24 45.38
C ALA A 17 -23.55 0.27 44.38
N THR A 18 -22.30 0.20 44.73
CA THR A 18 -21.17 0.28 43.77
C THR A 18 -21.28 -0.87 42.82
N LEU A 19 -21.82 -0.64 41.61
CA LEU A 19 -21.71 -1.54 40.50
C LEU A 19 -20.21 -1.69 40.15
N ALA A 20 -19.58 -2.73 40.65
CA ALA A 20 -18.25 -3.12 40.27
C ALA A 20 -18.30 -3.32 38.73
N ARG A 21 -17.58 -2.47 37.98
CA ARG A 21 -17.32 -2.74 36.58
C ARG A 21 -16.70 -4.13 36.51
N PRO A 22 -17.22 -5.03 35.65
CA PRO A 22 -16.58 -6.33 35.46
C PRO A 22 -15.13 -6.07 35.06
N ALA A 23 -14.18 -6.70 35.74
CA ALA A 23 -12.77 -6.64 35.39
C ALA A 23 -12.66 -7.06 33.92
N ALA A 24 -12.05 -6.19 33.10
CA ALA A 24 -11.81 -6.50 31.70
C ALA A 24 -11.05 -7.83 31.64
N GLN A 25 -11.56 -8.80 30.86
CA GLN A 25 -10.83 -10.05 30.68
C GLN A 25 -9.43 -9.74 30.16
N PRO A 26 -8.37 -10.42 30.66
CA PRO A 26 -7.03 -10.20 30.19
C PRO A 26 -6.99 -10.49 28.68
N ARG A 27 -6.46 -9.54 27.91
CA ARG A 27 -6.29 -9.69 26.47
C ARG A 27 -5.25 -10.77 26.21
N ARG A 28 -5.57 -11.71 25.32
CA ARG A 28 -4.60 -12.72 24.90
C ARG A 28 -3.72 -12.22 23.75
N PRO A 29 -2.49 -12.75 23.56
CA PRO A 29 -1.70 -12.51 22.36
C PRO A 29 -2.48 -12.92 21.10
N ILE A 30 -2.28 -12.15 20.02
CA ILE A 30 -2.80 -12.52 18.70
C ILE A 30 -1.88 -13.53 18.04
N SER A 31 -2.43 -14.60 17.48
CA SER A 31 -1.67 -15.63 16.76
C SER A 31 -1.66 -15.36 15.24
N VAL A 32 -0.75 -16.03 14.51
CA VAL A 32 -0.76 -15.99 13.04
C VAL A 32 -2.10 -16.48 12.49
N ASP A 33 -2.69 -17.52 13.10
CA ASP A 33 -4.00 -18.03 12.68
C ASP A 33 -5.16 -17.06 12.93
N ASP A 34 -5.05 -16.20 13.94
CA ASP A 34 -6.01 -15.12 14.16
C ASP A 34 -5.85 -14.04 13.09
N LEU A 35 -4.61 -13.66 12.74
CA LEU A 35 -4.34 -12.71 11.66
C LEU A 35 -4.94 -13.16 10.32
N MET A 36 -4.92 -14.47 10.05
CA MET A 36 -5.49 -15.04 8.83
C MET A 36 -7.03 -15.04 8.79
N LYS A 37 -7.71 -14.60 9.84
CA LYS A 37 -9.17 -14.44 9.87
C LYS A 37 -9.63 -13.02 9.69
N LEU A 38 -8.71 -12.05 9.80
CA LEU A 38 -9.05 -10.63 9.77
C LEU A 38 -9.44 -10.18 8.37
N GLY A 39 -10.49 -9.37 8.30
CA GLY A 39 -10.90 -8.68 7.08
C GLY A 39 -10.10 -7.40 6.85
N SER A 40 -9.77 -7.11 5.61
CA SER A 40 -9.13 -5.85 5.21
C SER A 40 -9.97 -5.14 4.16
N ILE A 41 -10.30 -3.87 4.38
CA ILE A 41 -10.94 -3.04 3.36
C ILE A 41 -9.93 -2.81 2.24
N VAL A 42 -10.32 -3.13 1.00
CA VAL A 42 -9.47 -2.97 -0.19
C VAL A 42 -9.88 -1.77 -1.04
N GLU A 43 -11.15 -1.34 -0.97
CA GLU A 43 -11.64 -0.16 -1.69
C GLU A 43 -12.86 0.45 -0.97
N VAL A 44 -12.98 1.79 -1.04
CA VAL A 44 -14.09 2.57 -0.47
C VAL A 44 -14.59 3.55 -1.53
N GLN A 45 -15.91 3.66 -1.71
CA GLN A 45 -16.53 4.62 -2.61
C GLN A 45 -17.78 5.23 -1.96
N ILE A 46 -17.85 6.55 -1.93
CA ILE A 46 -19.05 7.27 -1.49
C ILE A 46 -20.03 7.44 -2.66
N ALA A 47 -21.31 7.30 -2.38
CA ALA A 47 -22.35 7.51 -3.40
C ALA A 47 -22.40 8.98 -3.88
N PRO A 48 -22.90 9.23 -5.10
CA PRO A 48 -23.03 10.59 -5.62
C PRO A 48 -23.82 11.55 -4.72
N ASP A 49 -24.86 11.06 -4.06
CA ASP A 49 -25.68 11.82 -3.11
C ASP A 49 -24.98 12.13 -1.76
N GLY A 50 -23.90 11.39 -1.45
CA GLY A 50 -23.18 11.50 -0.18
C GLY A 50 -23.84 10.78 1.00
N GLU A 51 -24.92 10.03 0.80
CA GLU A 51 -25.69 9.40 1.86
C GLU A 51 -25.31 7.95 2.15
N ARG A 52 -24.61 7.31 1.20
CA ARG A 52 -24.21 5.90 1.31
C ARG A 52 -22.73 5.74 0.96
N VAL A 53 -22.09 4.76 1.59
CA VAL A 53 -20.72 4.36 1.28
C VAL A 53 -20.71 2.88 0.95
N ALA A 54 -20.10 2.54 -0.18
CA ALA A 54 -19.82 1.16 -0.56
C ALA A 54 -18.36 0.83 -0.28
N TYR A 55 -18.09 -0.39 0.16
CA TYR A 55 -16.72 -0.84 0.40
C TYR A 55 -16.59 -2.35 0.21
N VAL A 56 -15.39 -2.81 -0.14
CA VAL A 56 -15.08 -4.22 -0.32
C VAL A 56 -14.12 -4.69 0.76
N VAL A 57 -14.48 -5.77 1.43
CA VAL A 57 -13.63 -6.46 2.42
C VAL A 57 -13.03 -7.70 1.81
N SER A 58 -11.71 -7.83 1.92
CA SER A 58 -10.93 -9.01 1.56
C SER A 58 -10.63 -9.82 2.82
N THR A 59 -10.91 -11.13 2.80
CA THR A 59 -10.60 -12.03 3.91
C THR A 59 -9.87 -13.26 3.39
N PRO A 60 -8.74 -13.68 3.99
CA PRO A 60 -8.04 -14.89 3.61
C PRO A 60 -8.94 -16.13 3.74
N ASN A 61 -8.94 -16.98 2.73
CA ASN A 61 -9.61 -18.27 2.74
C ASN A 61 -8.58 -19.37 2.56
N LEU A 62 -8.18 -19.99 3.68
CA LEU A 62 -7.16 -21.04 3.67
C LEU A 62 -7.59 -22.31 2.94
N LEU A 63 -8.89 -22.61 2.89
CA LEU A 63 -9.42 -23.80 2.20
C LEU A 63 -9.31 -23.66 0.69
N LYS A 64 -9.60 -22.47 0.17
CA LYS A 64 -9.49 -22.16 -1.26
C LYS A 64 -8.09 -21.71 -1.67
N ASN A 65 -7.25 -21.33 -0.69
CA ASN A 65 -5.96 -20.69 -0.86
C ASN A 65 -6.04 -19.40 -1.70
N GLU A 66 -7.11 -18.65 -1.52
CA GLU A 66 -7.35 -17.34 -2.15
C GLU A 66 -8.02 -16.39 -1.16
N HIS A 67 -8.10 -15.10 -1.47
CA HIS A 67 -8.84 -14.14 -0.66
C HIS A 67 -10.28 -14.07 -1.12
N ASP A 68 -11.24 -14.33 -0.24
CA ASP A 68 -12.65 -14.05 -0.49
C ASP A 68 -12.88 -12.53 -0.47
N ALA A 69 -13.76 -12.03 -1.31
CA ALA A 69 -14.15 -10.63 -1.36
C ALA A 69 -15.67 -10.50 -1.09
N ALA A 70 -16.04 -9.54 -0.25
CA ALA A 70 -17.42 -9.23 0.06
C ALA A 70 -17.67 -7.72 -0.09
N LEU A 71 -18.75 -7.36 -0.80
CA LEU A 71 -19.17 -5.99 -1.03
C LEU A 71 -20.25 -5.60 -0.02
N PHE A 72 -20.09 -4.44 0.59
CA PHE A 72 -21.01 -3.88 1.57
C PHE A 72 -21.42 -2.46 1.21
N VAL A 73 -22.63 -2.10 1.64
CA VAL A 73 -23.12 -0.71 1.63
C VAL A 73 -23.56 -0.34 3.05
N VAL A 74 -23.20 0.86 3.48
CA VAL A 74 -23.56 1.42 4.78
C VAL A 74 -23.99 2.89 4.61
N SER A 75 -24.86 3.39 5.49
CA SER A 75 -25.18 4.82 5.53
C SER A 75 -23.94 5.64 5.90
N ALA A 76 -23.73 6.77 5.24
CA ALA A 76 -22.65 7.71 5.58
C ALA A 76 -22.80 8.31 7.00
N ALA A 77 -23.97 8.18 7.62
CA ALA A 77 -24.21 8.51 9.03
C ALA A 77 -23.88 7.35 10.00
N GLY A 78 -23.46 6.21 9.49
CA GLY A 78 -23.24 4.97 10.24
C GLY A 78 -24.47 4.07 10.29
N GLY A 79 -24.36 2.95 10.99
CA GLY A 79 -25.39 1.92 11.10
C GLY A 79 -24.86 0.56 10.71
N THR A 80 -25.79 -0.41 10.54
CA THR A 80 -25.41 -1.78 10.17
C THR A 80 -25.11 -1.88 8.67
N PRO A 81 -23.89 -2.30 8.28
CA PRO A 81 -23.58 -2.54 6.87
C PRO A 81 -24.44 -3.67 6.29
N VAL A 82 -24.87 -3.49 5.06
CA VAL A 82 -25.63 -4.51 4.31
C VAL A 82 -24.71 -5.11 3.25
N ARG A 83 -24.56 -6.43 3.28
CA ARG A 83 -23.85 -7.16 2.23
C ARG A 83 -24.72 -7.23 0.97
N ILE A 84 -24.11 -6.95 -0.18
CA ILE A 84 -24.79 -6.97 -1.48
C ILE A 84 -23.95 -7.72 -2.52
N GLY A 85 -24.57 -8.05 -3.66
CA GLY A 85 -23.87 -8.68 -4.78
C GLY A 85 -23.27 -10.05 -4.46
N GLU A 86 -23.89 -10.85 -3.60
CA GLU A 86 -23.38 -12.17 -3.19
C GLU A 86 -23.18 -13.14 -4.36
N ALA A 87 -23.94 -12.98 -5.44
CA ALA A 87 -23.80 -13.78 -6.66
C ALA A 87 -22.60 -13.35 -7.53
N VAL A 88 -21.98 -12.21 -7.24
CA VAL A 88 -20.85 -11.68 -8.02
C VAL A 88 -19.54 -12.26 -7.49
N ARG A 89 -18.84 -12.99 -8.34
CA ARG A 89 -17.46 -13.36 -8.07
C ARG A 89 -16.55 -12.18 -8.42
N ILE A 90 -16.17 -11.38 -7.42
CA ILE A 90 -15.24 -10.25 -7.60
C ILE A 90 -13.90 -10.77 -8.14
N PHE A 91 -13.34 -10.05 -9.12
CA PHE A 91 -12.06 -10.40 -9.73
C PHE A 91 -10.94 -10.45 -8.69
N ASN A 92 -10.19 -11.56 -8.68
CA ASN A 92 -9.19 -11.89 -7.67
C ASN A 92 -7.94 -12.51 -8.33
N MET A 93 -6.71 -12.03 -7.94
CA MET A 93 -5.43 -12.48 -8.52
C MET A 93 -4.28 -12.63 -7.49
N PRO A 94 -4.32 -13.51 -6.55
CA PRO A 94 -5.35 -14.03 -5.66
C PRO A 94 -5.86 -13.01 -4.63
N THR A 95 -5.50 -11.73 -4.74
CA THR A 95 -6.05 -10.62 -3.96
C THR A 95 -7.11 -9.88 -4.77
N PRO A 96 -8.24 -9.48 -4.16
CA PRO A 96 -9.32 -8.81 -4.85
C PRO A 96 -8.91 -7.49 -5.52
N ARG A 97 -9.42 -7.25 -6.72
CA ARG A 97 -9.27 -6.01 -7.49
C ARG A 97 -10.65 -5.55 -7.97
N PRO A 98 -11.50 -5.03 -7.07
CA PRO A 98 -12.89 -4.76 -7.36
C PRO A 98 -13.11 -3.61 -8.33
N GLN A 99 -12.28 -2.57 -8.34
CA GLN A 99 -12.49 -1.32 -9.09
C GLN A 99 -13.93 -0.83 -8.90
N LEU A 100 -14.33 -0.64 -7.64
CA LEU A 100 -15.69 -0.30 -7.23
C LEU A 100 -16.11 1.09 -7.74
N ARG A 101 -17.27 1.21 -8.39
CA ARG A 101 -17.84 2.49 -8.85
C ARG A 101 -19.34 2.55 -8.63
N TRP A 102 -19.83 3.73 -8.31
CA TRP A 102 -21.24 4.06 -8.40
C TRP A 102 -21.60 4.50 -9.83
N SER A 103 -22.80 4.15 -10.31
CA SER A 103 -23.37 4.84 -11.46
C SER A 103 -23.59 6.31 -11.13
N PRO A 104 -23.54 7.24 -12.10
CA PRO A 104 -23.70 8.68 -11.85
C PRO A 104 -24.99 9.08 -11.14
N ASP A 105 -26.07 8.31 -11.34
CA ASP A 105 -27.37 8.50 -10.67
C ASP A 105 -27.48 7.81 -9.29
N GLY A 106 -26.44 7.04 -8.88
CA GLY A 106 -26.42 6.32 -7.61
C GLY A 106 -27.37 5.12 -7.52
N SER A 107 -27.98 4.68 -8.61
CA SER A 107 -28.92 3.56 -8.64
C SER A 107 -28.26 2.19 -8.69
N MET A 108 -27.00 2.14 -9.11
CA MET A 108 -26.24 0.91 -9.35
C MET A 108 -24.83 1.03 -8.75
N LEU A 109 -24.33 -0.08 -8.22
CA LEU A 109 -22.89 -0.29 -8.00
C LEU A 109 -22.32 -1.15 -9.12
N SER A 110 -21.08 -0.94 -9.47
CA SER A 110 -20.36 -1.77 -10.42
C SER A 110 -18.99 -2.15 -9.90
N VAL A 111 -18.53 -3.35 -10.26
CA VAL A 111 -17.24 -3.92 -9.87
C VAL A 111 -16.65 -4.72 -11.03
N ILE A 112 -15.33 -4.93 -11.01
CA ILE A 112 -14.75 -5.98 -11.86
C ILE A 112 -15.04 -7.33 -11.21
N GLY A 113 -15.84 -8.12 -11.90
CA GLY A 113 -16.20 -9.50 -11.53
C GLY A 113 -15.80 -10.49 -12.62
N ILE A 114 -15.94 -11.78 -12.33
CA ILE A 114 -15.67 -12.84 -13.31
C ILE A 114 -16.98 -13.26 -13.96
N GLU A 115 -17.05 -13.08 -15.27
CA GLU A 115 -18.13 -13.54 -16.14
C GLU A 115 -17.53 -14.41 -17.25
N GLU A 116 -18.07 -15.62 -17.43
CA GLU A 116 -17.57 -16.60 -18.41
C GLU A 116 -16.04 -16.82 -18.35
N GLY A 117 -15.44 -16.74 -17.15
CA GLY A 117 -14.01 -16.93 -16.90
C GLY A 117 -13.13 -15.71 -17.19
N ARG A 118 -13.71 -14.54 -17.49
CA ARG A 118 -12.99 -13.29 -17.79
C ARG A 118 -13.38 -12.18 -16.81
N PRO A 119 -12.48 -11.24 -16.53
CA PRO A 119 -12.81 -10.05 -15.76
C PRO A 119 -13.69 -9.11 -16.61
N GLU A 120 -14.90 -8.82 -16.15
CA GLU A 120 -15.82 -7.89 -16.78
C GLU A 120 -16.40 -6.91 -15.76
N VAL A 121 -16.91 -5.78 -16.20
CA VAL A 121 -17.64 -4.86 -15.33
C VAL A 121 -19.02 -5.43 -15.07
N ILE A 122 -19.30 -5.76 -13.82
CA ILE A 122 -20.60 -6.29 -13.37
C ILE A 122 -21.37 -5.19 -12.66
N GLY A 123 -22.58 -4.91 -13.13
CA GLY A 123 -23.53 -3.98 -12.50
C GLY A 123 -24.39 -4.71 -11.47
N ILE A 124 -24.61 -4.07 -10.33
CA ILE A 124 -25.40 -4.56 -9.19
C ILE A 124 -26.47 -3.51 -8.89
N PRO A 125 -27.73 -3.70 -9.35
CA PRO A 125 -28.83 -2.78 -9.09
C PRO A 125 -29.16 -2.72 -7.58
N LEU A 126 -29.26 -1.53 -7.01
CA LEU A 126 -29.57 -1.36 -5.58
C LEU A 126 -31.07 -1.44 -5.27
N SER A 127 -31.92 -1.30 -6.27
CA SER A 127 -33.38 -1.51 -6.16
C SER A 127 -33.78 -2.99 -6.10
N GLY A 128 -32.82 -3.89 -6.19
CA GLY A 128 -33.05 -5.33 -6.36
C GLY A 128 -32.97 -5.74 -7.84
N GLY A 129 -32.77 -7.02 -8.07
CA GLY A 129 -32.52 -7.60 -9.39
C GLY A 129 -31.22 -8.39 -9.43
N ALA A 130 -31.02 -9.18 -10.48
CA ALA A 130 -29.81 -9.94 -10.68
C ALA A 130 -28.68 -9.01 -11.14
N PRO A 131 -27.43 -9.23 -10.67
CA PRO A 131 -26.26 -8.61 -11.28
C PRO A 131 -26.13 -8.96 -12.76
N GLU A 132 -25.63 -8.03 -13.57
CA GLU A 132 -25.46 -8.24 -15.01
C GLU A 132 -24.09 -7.73 -15.48
N ALA A 133 -23.52 -8.40 -16.49
CA ALA A 133 -22.30 -7.93 -17.13
C ALA A 133 -22.59 -6.70 -18.00
N LEU A 134 -21.94 -5.58 -17.69
CA LEU A 134 -22.07 -4.32 -18.43
C LEU A 134 -21.07 -4.21 -19.59
N THR A 135 -20.03 -5.03 -19.59
CA THR A 135 -19.01 -5.12 -20.64
C THR A 135 -18.90 -6.54 -21.16
N LYS A 136 -18.39 -6.65 -22.40
CA LYS A 136 -18.03 -7.93 -22.99
C LYS A 136 -16.80 -7.71 -23.89
N ALA A 137 -15.62 -7.87 -23.30
CA ALA A 137 -14.35 -7.69 -24.00
C ALA A 137 -13.64 -9.03 -24.23
N PRO A 138 -12.96 -9.25 -25.38
CA PRO A 138 -12.27 -10.50 -25.66
C PRO A 138 -11.25 -10.92 -24.60
N GLU A 139 -10.54 -9.96 -24.01
CA GLU A 139 -9.52 -10.15 -22.96
C GLU A 139 -9.98 -9.62 -21.59
N GLY A 140 -11.26 -9.24 -21.47
CA GLY A 140 -11.84 -8.68 -20.26
C GLY A 140 -11.55 -7.19 -20.04
N ALA A 141 -12.15 -6.63 -18.99
CA ALA A 141 -11.98 -5.26 -18.55
C ALA A 141 -11.14 -5.22 -17.25
N PHE A 142 -10.18 -4.28 -17.13
CA PHE A 142 -9.27 -4.21 -15.96
C PHE A 142 -9.43 -2.93 -15.14
N THR A 143 -9.79 -1.82 -15.79
CA THR A 143 -10.04 -0.51 -15.18
C THR A 143 -11.13 0.16 -15.98
N TYR A 144 -12.03 0.86 -15.33
CA TYR A 144 -13.15 1.50 -16.01
C TYR A 144 -13.65 2.75 -15.28
N GLU A 145 -14.35 3.59 -16.02
CA GLU A 145 -15.08 4.76 -15.52
C GLU A 145 -16.42 4.89 -16.25
N TRP A 146 -17.47 5.28 -15.53
CA TRP A 146 -18.75 5.62 -16.11
C TRP A 146 -18.66 6.95 -16.89
N SER A 147 -19.35 7.03 -18.04
CA SER A 147 -19.63 8.33 -18.65
C SER A 147 -20.51 9.17 -17.71
N PRO A 148 -20.37 10.51 -17.72
CA PRO A 148 -21.15 11.39 -16.83
C PRO A 148 -22.67 11.23 -16.94
N ASP A 149 -23.18 10.82 -18.11
CA ASP A 149 -24.60 10.55 -18.36
C ASP A 149 -25.05 9.12 -17.98
N GLY A 150 -24.12 8.29 -17.49
CA GLY A 150 -24.38 6.90 -17.08
C GLY A 150 -24.72 5.93 -18.23
N ARG A 151 -24.58 6.34 -19.49
CA ARG A 151 -24.98 5.52 -20.64
C ARG A 151 -23.86 4.71 -21.26
N SER A 152 -22.62 4.97 -20.89
CA SER A 152 -21.45 4.28 -21.43
C SER A 152 -20.40 4.02 -20.36
N LEU A 153 -19.54 3.05 -20.65
CA LEU A 153 -18.34 2.77 -19.90
C LEU A 153 -17.13 3.02 -20.81
N GLY A 154 -16.16 3.77 -20.31
CA GLY A 154 -14.79 3.77 -20.83
C GLY A 154 -13.98 2.80 -19.99
N PHE A 155 -13.26 1.88 -20.62
CA PHE A 155 -12.49 0.87 -19.90
C PHE A 155 -11.22 0.45 -20.62
N LEU A 156 -10.30 -0.16 -19.87
CA LEU A 156 -9.04 -0.68 -20.38
C LEU A 156 -9.15 -2.18 -20.61
N THR A 157 -8.70 -2.61 -21.81
CA THR A 157 -8.59 -4.02 -22.18
C THR A 157 -7.29 -4.25 -22.92
N ARG A 158 -6.81 -5.49 -22.99
CA ARG A 158 -5.65 -5.84 -23.81
C ARG A 158 -6.06 -6.19 -25.23
N ASP A 159 -5.18 -5.96 -26.19
CA ASP A 159 -5.34 -6.55 -27.51
C ASP A 159 -5.36 -8.08 -27.39
N PRO A 160 -6.21 -8.78 -28.17
CA PRO A 160 -6.31 -10.23 -28.12
C PRO A 160 -4.99 -10.91 -28.47
N VAL A 161 -4.80 -12.13 -27.97
CA VAL A 161 -3.66 -12.97 -28.36
C VAL A 161 -3.72 -13.21 -29.86
N PRO A 162 -2.64 -12.98 -30.62
CA PRO A 162 -2.60 -13.31 -32.04
C PRO A 162 -2.92 -14.79 -32.29
N ARG A 163 -3.77 -15.10 -33.27
CA ARG A 163 -4.19 -16.48 -33.56
C ARG A 163 -3.02 -17.45 -33.77
N ASP A 164 -1.94 -16.98 -34.38
CA ASP A 164 -0.74 -17.80 -34.58
C ASP A 164 -0.02 -18.12 -33.27
N GLU A 165 0.04 -17.14 -32.37
CA GLU A 165 0.58 -17.34 -31.02
C GLU A 165 -0.31 -18.30 -30.21
N GLU A 166 -1.63 -18.13 -30.26
CA GLU A 166 -2.56 -19.02 -29.59
C GLU A 166 -2.39 -20.48 -30.08
N ARG A 167 -2.29 -20.68 -31.40
CA ARG A 167 -2.01 -21.98 -31.99
C ARG A 167 -0.68 -22.54 -31.50
N GLN A 168 0.41 -21.74 -31.54
CA GLN A 168 1.74 -22.14 -31.06
C GLN A 168 1.77 -22.49 -29.58
N ARG A 169 0.97 -21.81 -28.75
CA ARG A 169 0.81 -22.16 -27.33
C ARG A 169 0.10 -23.50 -27.15
N LEU A 170 -0.94 -23.76 -27.94
CA LEU A 170 -1.69 -25.02 -27.89
C LEU A 170 -0.83 -26.21 -28.35
N ASP A 171 -0.05 -26.09 -29.41
CA ASP A 171 0.82 -27.13 -29.93
C ASP A 171 2.21 -27.16 -29.24
N LYS A 172 2.44 -26.28 -28.24
CA LYS A 172 3.69 -26.15 -27.48
C LYS A 172 4.91 -25.75 -28.33
N SER A 173 4.70 -25.12 -29.48
CA SER A 173 5.77 -24.60 -30.34
C SER A 173 6.09 -23.12 -30.10
N PHE A 174 5.36 -22.45 -29.18
CA PHE A 174 5.56 -21.05 -28.87
C PHE A 174 6.95 -20.77 -28.29
N VAL A 175 7.62 -19.76 -28.85
CA VAL A 175 8.90 -19.24 -28.36
C VAL A 175 8.74 -17.76 -28.04
N ALA A 176 8.92 -17.41 -26.77
CA ALA A 176 8.93 -16.00 -26.36
C ALA A 176 10.22 -15.31 -26.81
N ARG A 177 10.10 -14.10 -27.36
CA ARG A 177 11.24 -13.22 -27.67
C ARG A 177 11.31 -12.15 -26.59
N ALA A 178 12.49 -11.96 -26.02
CA ALA A 178 12.68 -11.01 -24.90
C ALA A 178 12.41 -9.55 -25.29
N ASP A 179 12.59 -9.20 -26.56
CA ASP A 179 12.39 -7.86 -27.12
C ASP A 179 11.03 -7.70 -27.86
N ALA A 180 10.18 -8.75 -27.84
CA ALA A 180 8.85 -8.62 -28.42
C ALA A 180 8.02 -7.62 -27.60
N PRO A 181 7.31 -6.69 -28.25
CA PRO A 181 6.42 -5.78 -27.52
C PRO A 181 5.29 -6.57 -26.86
N ASP A 182 4.93 -6.15 -25.65
CA ASP A 182 3.74 -6.68 -25.01
C ASP A 182 2.47 -6.32 -25.80
N ARG A 183 1.40 -7.05 -25.54
CA ARG A 183 0.09 -6.71 -26.11
C ARG A 183 -0.38 -5.37 -25.57
N ALA A 184 -0.75 -4.46 -26.46
CA ALA A 184 -1.19 -3.11 -26.10
C ALA A 184 -2.35 -3.14 -25.10
N ILE A 185 -2.37 -2.16 -24.21
CA ILE A 185 -3.51 -1.89 -23.31
C ILE A 185 -4.29 -0.76 -23.93
N ARG A 186 -5.51 -1.07 -24.38
CA ARG A 186 -6.34 -0.18 -25.17
C ARG A 186 -7.41 0.48 -24.32
N LEU A 187 -7.67 1.75 -24.56
CA LEU A 187 -8.85 2.43 -24.10
C LEU A 187 -10.00 2.15 -25.09
N VAL A 188 -11.08 1.62 -24.58
CA VAL A 188 -12.30 1.31 -25.35
C VAL A 188 -13.52 1.93 -24.70
N VAL A 189 -14.57 2.18 -25.50
CA VAL A 189 -15.87 2.64 -25.02
C VAL A 189 -16.96 1.68 -25.48
N GLN A 190 -17.88 1.37 -24.60
CA GLN A 190 -19.06 0.55 -24.84
C GLN A 190 -20.31 1.20 -24.22
N ARG A 191 -21.44 1.18 -24.92
CA ARG A 191 -22.73 1.60 -24.35
C ARG A 191 -23.30 0.49 -23.45
N VAL A 192 -23.79 0.90 -22.29
CA VAL A 192 -24.42 -0.01 -21.32
C VAL A 192 -25.80 -0.43 -21.83
N GLY A 193 -26.16 -1.71 -21.59
CA GLY A 193 -27.46 -2.26 -21.92
C GLY A 193 -27.72 -2.47 -23.43
N VAL A 194 -26.72 -2.31 -24.28
CA VAL A 194 -26.83 -2.53 -25.72
C VAL A 194 -25.69 -3.43 -26.18
N SER A 195 -26.01 -4.49 -26.94
CA SER A 195 -24.97 -5.29 -27.62
C SER A 195 -24.37 -4.46 -28.74
N SER A 196 -23.37 -3.63 -28.38
CA SER A 196 -22.66 -2.79 -29.33
C SER A 196 -21.21 -3.26 -29.48
N ALA A 197 -20.65 -3.06 -30.69
CA ALA A 197 -19.23 -3.31 -30.91
C ALA A 197 -18.39 -2.39 -30.02
N LEU A 198 -17.27 -2.92 -29.51
CA LEU A 198 -16.29 -2.14 -28.78
C LEU A 198 -15.70 -1.05 -29.68
N ARG A 199 -15.72 0.16 -29.22
CA ARG A 199 -15.05 1.26 -29.90
C ARG A 199 -13.68 1.50 -29.31
N VAL A 200 -12.63 1.10 -30.02
CA VAL A 200 -11.25 1.30 -29.64
C VAL A 200 -10.83 2.73 -29.94
N LEU A 201 -10.29 3.45 -28.94
CA LEU A 201 -9.94 4.87 -29.05
C LEU A 201 -8.44 5.14 -29.17
N THR A 202 -7.58 4.17 -28.81
CA THR A 202 -6.12 4.37 -28.74
C THR A 202 -5.38 3.49 -29.76
N PRO A 203 -4.17 3.89 -30.21
CA PRO A 203 -3.38 3.11 -31.15
C PRO A 203 -2.77 1.85 -30.49
N PRO A 204 -2.38 0.81 -31.29
CA PRO A 204 -1.82 -0.43 -30.75
C PRO A 204 -0.37 -0.32 -30.25
N THR A 205 0.18 0.88 -30.25
CA THR A 205 1.55 1.17 -29.80
C THR A 205 1.62 1.83 -28.45
N GLU A 206 0.49 1.89 -27.73
CA GLU A 206 0.37 2.55 -26.43
C GLU A 206 -0.15 1.57 -25.37
N TYR A 207 0.33 1.79 -24.16
CA TYR A 207 -0.09 1.07 -22.97
C TYR A 207 -0.76 2.04 -22.01
N VAL A 208 -2.09 2.09 -22.10
CA VAL A 208 -2.91 3.00 -21.29
C VAL A 208 -2.95 2.49 -19.84
N ASP A 209 -2.79 3.39 -18.86
CA ASP A 209 -2.82 3.06 -17.43
C ASP A 209 -3.98 3.70 -16.67
N ALA A 210 -4.50 4.85 -17.13
CA ALA A 210 -5.62 5.53 -16.49
C ALA A 210 -6.46 6.31 -17.51
N LEU A 211 -7.70 6.57 -17.13
CA LEU A 211 -8.66 7.36 -17.95
C LEU A 211 -9.52 8.26 -17.07
N SER A 212 -10.05 9.34 -17.67
CA SER A 212 -11.00 10.26 -17.05
C SER A 212 -11.90 10.88 -18.12
N TRP A 213 -13.21 10.78 -17.94
CA TRP A 213 -14.17 11.45 -18.80
C TRP A 213 -14.16 12.97 -18.59
N SER A 214 -14.31 13.73 -19.67
CA SER A 214 -14.70 15.13 -19.55
C SER A 214 -16.10 15.24 -18.94
N PRO A 215 -16.40 16.30 -18.15
CA PRO A 215 -17.71 16.43 -17.50
C PRO A 215 -18.91 16.50 -18.48
N ASP A 216 -18.67 16.94 -19.72
CA ASP A 216 -19.68 16.98 -20.79
C ASP A 216 -19.80 15.64 -21.55
N GLY A 217 -18.96 14.65 -21.23
CA GLY A 217 -18.97 13.32 -21.83
C GLY A 217 -18.49 13.25 -23.29
N ARG A 218 -17.86 14.31 -23.81
CA ARG A 218 -17.46 14.38 -25.23
C ARG A 218 -16.07 13.85 -25.52
N GLU A 219 -15.20 13.82 -24.53
CA GLU A 219 -13.84 13.30 -24.68
C GLU A 219 -13.37 12.54 -23.42
N ILE A 220 -12.29 11.79 -23.57
CA ILE A 220 -11.63 11.07 -22.48
C ILE A 220 -10.16 11.52 -22.46
N ALA A 221 -9.69 12.01 -21.31
CA ALA A 221 -8.27 12.14 -21.04
C ALA A 221 -7.72 10.80 -20.55
N TYR A 222 -6.51 10.45 -20.97
CA TYR A 222 -5.84 9.23 -20.54
C TYR A 222 -4.34 9.41 -20.45
N SER A 223 -3.70 8.60 -19.61
CA SER A 223 -2.24 8.48 -19.59
C SER A 223 -1.83 7.17 -20.25
N ALA A 224 -0.73 7.24 -21.01
CA ALA A 224 -0.18 6.08 -21.69
C ALA A 224 1.34 6.17 -21.84
N ALA A 225 1.99 5.00 -21.73
CA ALA A 225 3.42 4.83 -21.98
C ALA A 225 3.67 4.08 -23.30
N PRO A 226 4.87 4.19 -23.93
CA PRO A 226 5.20 3.45 -25.13
C PRO A 226 5.61 1.99 -24.87
N ARG A 227 5.69 1.56 -23.61
CA ARG A 227 6.11 0.22 -23.15
C ARG A 227 5.43 -0.15 -21.85
N THR A 228 5.52 -1.42 -21.49
CA THR A 228 5.14 -1.92 -20.15
C THR A 228 6.35 -2.03 -19.23
N GLY A 229 6.13 -2.48 -18.00
CA GLY A 229 7.15 -2.74 -17.00
C GLY A 229 7.18 -1.72 -15.87
N PHE A 230 7.99 -2.01 -14.86
CA PHE A 230 8.02 -1.28 -13.60
C PHE A 230 8.30 0.22 -13.75
N THR A 231 9.19 0.59 -14.67
CA THR A 231 9.57 1.99 -14.91
C THR A 231 8.81 2.64 -16.06
N ALA A 232 7.81 1.96 -16.65
CA ALA A 232 7.07 2.47 -17.80
C ALA A 232 6.36 3.81 -17.54
N SER A 233 5.85 4.00 -16.31
CA SER A 233 5.17 5.23 -15.90
C SER A 233 6.05 6.49 -16.02
N TYR A 234 7.39 6.36 -15.99
CA TYR A 234 8.31 7.48 -16.20
C TYR A 234 8.42 7.93 -17.66
N ASP A 235 7.83 7.17 -18.58
CA ASP A 235 7.72 7.54 -20.00
C ASP A 235 6.28 7.93 -20.38
N ALA A 236 5.37 7.98 -19.40
CA ALA A 236 3.96 8.23 -19.64
C ALA A 236 3.69 9.68 -20.07
N ARG A 237 2.74 9.84 -20.98
CA ARG A 237 2.23 11.11 -21.48
C ARG A 237 0.73 11.20 -21.24
N ILE A 238 0.17 12.40 -21.25
CA ILE A 238 -1.27 12.61 -21.16
C ILE A 238 -1.82 13.05 -22.49
N TYR A 239 -2.88 12.37 -22.89
CA TYR A 239 -3.61 12.61 -24.11
C TYR A 239 -5.10 12.85 -23.83
N ALA A 240 -5.80 13.45 -24.78
CA ALA A 240 -7.26 13.48 -24.81
C ALA A 240 -7.75 13.02 -26.18
N VAL A 241 -8.82 12.23 -26.20
CA VAL A 241 -9.44 11.71 -27.43
C VAL A 241 -10.93 12.00 -27.43
N ALA A 242 -11.41 12.62 -28.51
CA ALA A 242 -12.82 12.91 -28.69
C ALA A 242 -13.64 11.68 -29.10
N LEU A 243 -14.87 11.58 -28.61
CA LEU A 243 -15.76 10.46 -28.93
C LEU A 243 -16.43 10.54 -30.30
N ASP A 244 -16.42 11.68 -30.94
CA ASP A 244 -16.97 11.87 -32.30
C ASP A 244 -16.05 11.36 -33.43
N GLY A 245 -14.84 10.89 -33.08
CA GLY A 245 -13.83 10.43 -34.04
C GLY A 245 -12.79 11.48 -34.36
N GLY A 246 -12.77 12.58 -33.61
CA GLY A 246 -11.76 13.62 -33.70
C GLY A 246 -10.34 13.11 -33.42
N ALA A 247 -9.35 13.86 -33.90
CA ALA A 247 -7.95 13.51 -33.67
C ALA A 247 -7.58 13.55 -32.19
N ARG A 248 -6.74 12.60 -31.77
CA ARG A 248 -6.11 12.62 -30.45
C ARG A 248 -5.28 13.89 -30.26
N ARG A 249 -5.42 14.53 -29.12
CA ARG A 249 -4.62 15.70 -28.71
C ARG A 249 -3.61 15.29 -27.64
N THR A 250 -2.39 15.76 -27.74
CA THR A 250 -1.41 15.64 -26.66
C THR A 250 -1.64 16.79 -25.68
N ILE A 251 -1.93 16.47 -24.43
CA ILE A 251 -2.15 17.45 -23.35
C ILE A 251 -0.84 17.73 -22.62
N VAL A 252 -0.07 16.65 -22.31
CA VAL A 252 1.24 16.75 -21.66
C VAL A 252 2.22 15.87 -22.41
N ASP A 253 3.24 16.50 -23.01
CA ASP A 253 4.39 15.85 -23.62
C ASP A 253 5.66 16.28 -22.89
N ARG A 254 5.91 15.65 -21.78
CA ARG A 254 7.04 15.98 -20.91
C ARG A 254 7.64 14.67 -20.39
N ALA A 255 8.98 14.61 -20.29
CA ALA A 255 9.68 13.49 -19.66
C ALA A 255 9.21 13.27 -18.22
N GLY A 256 9.51 12.10 -17.67
CA GLY A 256 9.12 11.72 -16.33
C GLY A 256 7.69 11.19 -16.25
N MET A 257 7.29 10.81 -15.05
CA MET A 257 5.95 10.30 -14.79
C MET A 257 4.90 11.39 -15.01
N ASN A 258 3.84 11.08 -15.77
CA ASN A 258 2.66 11.91 -15.95
C ASN A 258 1.46 10.97 -16.03
N THR A 259 0.83 10.65 -14.88
CA THR A 259 -0.17 9.56 -14.77
C THR A 259 -1.43 9.99 -14.04
N GLY A 260 -2.50 9.21 -14.21
CA GLY A 260 -3.75 9.35 -13.47
C GLY A 260 -4.47 10.69 -13.77
N PRO A 261 -4.69 11.08 -15.02
CA PRO A 261 -5.38 12.35 -15.34
C PRO A 261 -6.81 12.35 -14.80
N ARG A 262 -7.26 13.50 -14.28
CA ARG A 262 -8.65 13.74 -13.87
C ARG A 262 -9.08 15.14 -14.27
N TYR A 263 -10.19 15.24 -15.00
CA TYR A 263 -10.81 16.53 -15.31
C TYR A 263 -11.31 17.22 -14.03
N SER A 264 -11.17 18.54 -13.98
CA SER A 264 -11.91 19.35 -13.01
C SER A 264 -13.42 19.28 -13.29
N PRO A 265 -14.30 19.44 -12.28
CA PRO A 265 -15.75 19.40 -12.48
C PRO A 265 -16.30 20.39 -13.50
N ASP A 266 -15.62 21.52 -13.71
CA ASP A 266 -15.98 22.53 -14.73
C ASP A 266 -15.40 22.23 -16.14
N GLY A 267 -14.62 21.15 -16.27
CA GLY A 267 -14.00 20.71 -17.52
C GLY A 267 -12.85 21.58 -18.04
N ARG A 268 -12.42 22.60 -17.29
CA ARG A 268 -11.42 23.57 -17.77
C ARG A 268 -9.99 23.15 -17.50
N SER A 269 -9.77 22.23 -16.58
CA SER A 269 -8.45 21.80 -16.16
C SER A 269 -8.36 20.27 -16.06
N ILE A 270 -7.14 19.75 -16.16
CA ILE A 270 -6.80 18.35 -15.87
C ILE A 270 -5.72 18.35 -14.79
N ALA A 271 -5.98 17.65 -13.68
CA ALA A 271 -4.97 17.34 -12.68
C ALA A 271 -4.33 15.98 -12.99
N PHE A 272 -3.10 15.77 -12.55
CA PHE A 272 -2.37 14.50 -12.69
C PHE A 272 -1.18 14.44 -11.75
N ILE A 273 -0.66 13.24 -11.51
CA ILE A 273 0.57 13.04 -10.74
C ILE A 273 1.76 13.10 -11.68
N SER A 274 2.79 13.88 -11.31
CA SER A 274 3.97 14.10 -12.15
C SER A 274 5.25 14.17 -11.34
N THR A 275 6.36 13.71 -11.94
CA THR A 275 7.72 13.94 -11.44
C THR A 275 8.38 15.17 -12.05
N ASN A 276 7.59 16.05 -12.64
CA ASN A 276 8.02 17.36 -13.17
C ASN A 276 9.21 17.29 -14.15
N GLY A 277 9.14 16.38 -15.11
CA GLY A 277 10.17 16.22 -16.16
C GLY A 277 11.32 15.32 -15.78
N ARG A 278 11.31 14.71 -14.60
CA ARG A 278 12.37 13.84 -14.11
C ARG A 278 11.99 12.37 -14.26
N SER A 279 12.94 11.57 -14.70
CA SER A 279 12.75 10.12 -14.95
C SER A 279 13.44 9.22 -13.93
N ASP A 280 14.08 9.79 -12.90
CA ASP A 280 14.71 9.00 -11.83
C ASP A 280 13.70 8.58 -10.75
N ILE A 281 13.96 7.43 -10.13
CA ILE A 281 13.04 6.83 -9.15
C ILE A 281 12.90 7.64 -7.85
N MET A 282 13.85 8.52 -7.55
CA MET A 282 13.86 9.40 -6.37
C MET A 282 13.14 10.73 -6.62
N ALA A 283 12.66 10.96 -7.84
CA ALA A 283 11.94 12.19 -8.16
C ALA A 283 10.62 12.29 -7.38
N PRO A 284 10.36 13.41 -6.68
CA PRO A 284 9.10 13.60 -5.96
C PRO A 284 7.88 13.50 -6.87
N ARG A 285 6.85 12.80 -6.42
CA ARG A 285 5.56 12.67 -7.10
C ARG A 285 4.66 13.80 -6.64
N SER A 286 4.52 14.81 -7.47
CA SER A 286 3.77 16.03 -7.17
C SER A 286 2.45 16.10 -7.92
N LEU A 287 1.44 16.72 -7.32
CA LEU A 287 0.23 17.07 -8.05
C LEU A 287 0.54 18.18 -9.06
N THR A 288 0.07 18.00 -10.27
CA THR A 288 0.24 18.95 -11.36
C THR A 288 -1.10 19.25 -12.03
N VAL A 289 -1.35 20.48 -12.42
CA VAL A 289 -2.57 20.90 -13.10
C VAL A 289 -2.21 21.60 -14.42
N VAL A 290 -2.95 21.30 -15.46
CA VAL A 290 -2.83 21.92 -16.79
C VAL A 290 -4.23 22.30 -17.30
N ALA A 291 -4.33 23.29 -18.19
CA ALA A 291 -5.59 23.57 -18.87
C ALA A 291 -6.03 22.37 -19.73
N ALA A 292 -7.33 22.09 -19.81
CA ALA A 292 -7.86 20.94 -20.53
C ALA A 292 -7.54 20.93 -22.03
N ASN A 293 -7.28 22.09 -22.61
CA ASN A 293 -6.82 22.24 -23.99
C ASN A 293 -5.29 22.17 -24.16
N GLY A 294 -4.54 21.91 -23.09
CA GLY A 294 -3.08 21.89 -23.07
C GLY A 294 -2.48 23.22 -22.62
N GLY A 295 -1.16 23.31 -22.67
CA GLY A 295 -0.40 24.48 -22.24
C GLY A 295 0.68 24.12 -21.21
N THR A 296 1.18 25.13 -20.50
CA THR A 296 2.23 24.90 -19.48
C THR A 296 1.64 24.32 -18.19
N PRO A 297 2.02 23.11 -17.77
CA PRO A 297 1.56 22.53 -16.52
C PRO A 297 2.11 23.30 -15.30
N ARG A 298 1.27 23.49 -14.28
CA ARG A 298 1.66 24.01 -12.97
C ARG A 298 1.79 22.88 -11.97
N THR A 299 2.98 22.68 -11.44
CA THR A 299 3.28 21.66 -10.42
C THR A 299 3.22 22.28 -9.02
N PHE A 300 2.56 21.58 -8.09
CA PHE A 300 2.48 21.95 -6.69
C PHE A 300 3.44 21.04 -5.89
N VAL A 301 4.54 21.64 -5.46
CA VAL A 301 5.51 20.96 -4.59
C VAL A 301 5.03 21.11 -3.15
N LEU A 302 4.76 20.00 -2.50
CA LEU A 302 4.31 19.94 -1.12
C LEU A 302 5.48 19.51 -0.24
N ASP A 303 6.43 20.39 -0.04
CA ASP A 303 7.60 20.23 0.85
C ASP A 303 8.18 18.80 0.86
N ASP A 304 8.43 18.20 -0.32
CA ASP A 304 8.95 16.84 -0.52
C ASP A 304 7.95 15.69 -0.22
N ALA A 305 6.69 15.98 0.09
CA ALA A 305 5.68 14.94 0.23
C ALA A 305 5.32 14.31 -1.12
N TRP A 306 5.12 12.99 -1.14
CA TRP A 306 4.67 12.25 -2.31
C TRP A 306 3.15 12.16 -2.33
N VAL A 307 2.55 12.66 -3.40
CA VAL A 307 1.12 12.52 -3.64
C VAL A 307 0.82 11.13 -4.18
N ASN A 308 -0.07 10.40 -3.52
CA ASN A 308 -0.47 9.04 -3.93
C ASN A 308 -1.86 9.00 -4.56
N GLU A 309 -2.81 9.72 -3.96
CA GLU A 309 -4.20 9.77 -4.42
C GLU A 309 -4.73 11.20 -4.37
N TYR A 310 -5.69 11.52 -5.22
CA TYR A 310 -6.35 12.83 -5.18
C TYR A 310 -7.73 12.80 -5.83
N VAL A 311 -8.57 13.77 -5.44
CA VAL A 311 -9.89 14.01 -6.01
C VAL A 311 -10.18 15.52 -6.06
N TRP A 312 -10.74 16.00 -7.17
CA TRP A 312 -11.17 17.37 -7.31
C TRP A 312 -12.33 17.69 -6.34
N ALA A 313 -12.26 18.83 -5.69
CA ALA A 313 -13.42 19.41 -5.02
C ALA A 313 -14.43 19.92 -6.06
N ARG A 314 -15.72 19.94 -5.68
CA ARG A 314 -16.81 20.35 -6.58
C ARG A 314 -16.66 21.78 -7.13
N ASP A 315 -15.95 22.62 -6.39
CA ASP A 315 -15.71 24.03 -6.73
C ASP A 315 -14.70 24.21 -7.90
N SER A 316 -14.05 23.15 -8.37
CA SER A 316 -12.97 23.18 -9.35
C SER A 316 -11.78 24.09 -8.97
N ARG A 317 -11.71 24.52 -7.70
CA ARG A 317 -10.69 25.43 -7.16
C ARG A 317 -9.79 24.75 -6.13
N SER A 318 -10.25 23.64 -5.59
CA SER A 318 -9.52 22.87 -4.59
C SER A 318 -9.41 21.41 -5.00
N ILE A 319 -8.39 20.73 -4.46
CA ILE A 319 -8.17 19.30 -4.64
C ILE A 319 -7.92 18.70 -3.26
N TYR A 320 -8.62 17.63 -2.93
CA TYR A 320 -8.26 16.80 -1.78
C TYR A 320 -7.27 15.74 -2.23
N LEU A 321 -6.18 15.58 -1.50
CA LEU A 321 -5.14 14.62 -1.83
C LEU A 321 -4.64 13.91 -0.57
N GLN A 322 -4.14 12.71 -0.74
CA GLN A 322 -3.39 11.96 0.25
C GLN A 322 -1.91 12.08 -0.11
N ALA A 323 -1.13 12.46 0.85
CA ALA A 323 0.31 12.62 0.69
C ALA A 323 1.05 11.92 1.84
N ASN A 324 2.23 11.38 1.55
CA ASN A 324 3.14 10.98 2.61
C ASN A 324 3.65 12.24 3.28
N ASP A 325 3.38 12.37 4.57
CA ASP A 325 3.71 13.58 5.31
C ASP A 325 5.11 13.52 5.90
N GLY A 326 6.07 14.18 5.23
CA GLY A 326 7.36 14.53 5.82
C GLY A 326 7.43 15.98 6.32
N THR A 327 6.40 16.79 6.11
CA THR A 327 6.55 18.25 6.12
C THR A 327 5.45 19.05 6.78
N PHE A 328 4.25 18.49 6.92
CA PHE A 328 3.15 19.22 7.57
C PHE A 328 3.32 19.36 9.11
N GLY A 329 4.53 19.21 9.62
CA GLY A 329 4.87 19.38 11.02
C GLY A 329 6.04 18.50 11.43
N ARG A 330 7.12 19.12 11.87
CA ARG A 330 8.37 18.44 12.28
C ARG A 330 8.24 17.50 13.49
N ASP A 331 7.05 17.29 14.05
CA ASP A 331 6.94 16.75 15.40
C ASP A 331 6.26 15.40 15.58
N ARG A 332 5.78 14.72 14.57
CA ARG A 332 5.16 13.37 14.73
C ARG A 332 4.51 12.83 13.44
N HIS A 333 4.42 13.65 12.41
CA HIS A 333 3.51 13.39 11.30
C HIS A 333 4.12 12.55 10.17
N MET A 334 5.41 12.24 10.21
CA MET A 334 6.06 11.47 9.13
C MET A 334 5.55 10.02 9.00
N PHE A 335 4.84 9.52 10.01
CA PHE A 335 4.19 8.20 9.99
C PHE A 335 2.71 8.26 9.60
N GLU A 336 2.22 9.44 9.26
CA GLU A 336 0.84 9.66 8.87
C GLU A 336 0.73 9.88 7.37
N GLN A 337 -0.44 9.61 6.83
CA GLN A 337 -0.80 9.91 5.45
C GLN A 337 -2.15 10.63 5.45
N PRO A 338 -2.16 11.90 5.86
CA PRO A 338 -3.37 12.66 6.04
C PRO A 338 -4.01 13.04 4.70
N ILE A 339 -5.26 13.46 4.78
CA ILE A 339 -5.92 14.16 3.68
C ILE A 339 -5.55 15.65 3.78
N VAL A 340 -5.12 16.20 2.66
CA VAL A 340 -4.74 17.60 2.50
C VAL A 340 -5.66 18.25 1.47
N ARG A 341 -6.15 19.44 1.76
CA ARG A 341 -6.85 20.29 0.78
C ARG A 341 -5.88 21.28 0.19
N LEU A 342 -5.68 21.18 -1.13
CA LEU A 342 -4.84 22.09 -1.92
C LEU A 342 -5.73 23.09 -2.65
N THR A 343 -5.45 24.39 -2.50
CA THR A 343 -6.07 25.47 -3.28
C THR A 343 -5.27 25.69 -4.57
N VAL A 344 -5.92 25.54 -5.73
CA VAL A 344 -5.22 25.56 -7.02
C VAL A 344 -4.69 26.95 -7.39
N SER A 345 -5.36 28.05 -6.98
CA SER A 345 -4.98 29.41 -7.36
C SER A 345 -3.62 29.83 -6.80
N ASP A 346 -3.36 29.56 -5.54
CA ASP A 346 -2.15 30.00 -4.82
C ASP A 346 -1.22 28.84 -4.39
N GLY A 347 -1.70 27.59 -4.41
CA GLY A 347 -0.94 26.43 -3.99
C GLY A 347 -0.97 26.19 -2.46
N THR A 348 -1.82 26.94 -1.73
CA THR A 348 -1.96 26.72 -0.28
C THR A 348 -2.49 25.32 0.00
N ALA A 349 -1.76 24.58 0.81
CA ALA A 349 -2.12 23.24 1.23
C ALA A 349 -2.40 23.23 2.74
N THR A 350 -3.53 22.67 3.12
CA THR A 350 -3.95 22.58 4.53
C THR A 350 -4.40 21.16 4.84
N ARG A 351 -3.93 20.61 5.96
CA ARG A 351 -4.42 19.35 6.49
C ARG A 351 -5.89 19.48 6.86
N VAL A 352 -6.71 18.50 6.49
CA VAL A 352 -8.13 18.42 6.83
C VAL A 352 -8.39 17.13 7.63
N GLY A 353 -9.39 17.21 8.54
CA GLY A 353 -9.64 16.15 9.49
C GLY A 353 -8.81 16.28 10.77
N SER A 354 -9.12 15.45 11.76
CA SER A 354 -8.47 15.45 13.08
C SER A 354 -7.91 14.05 13.41
N GLY A 355 -6.80 14.03 14.16
CA GLY A 355 -6.16 12.81 14.66
C GLY A 355 -5.09 12.25 13.74
N PRO A 356 -4.29 11.28 14.24
CA PRO A 356 -3.35 10.54 13.41
C PRO A 356 -4.13 9.74 12.38
N THR A 357 -3.84 9.93 11.09
CA THR A 357 -4.62 9.34 10.01
C THR A 357 -3.69 8.78 8.95
N VAL A 358 -3.91 7.53 8.60
CA VAL A 358 -3.40 6.91 7.38
C VAL A 358 -4.62 6.64 6.51
N ALA A 359 -4.86 7.53 5.53
CA ALA A 359 -6.02 7.50 4.67
C ALA A 359 -5.70 6.83 3.33
N PHE A 360 -6.63 5.99 2.84
CA PHE A 360 -6.54 5.34 1.52
C PHE A 360 -7.91 5.33 0.86
N SER A 361 -7.93 5.21 -0.46
CA SER A 361 -9.16 5.07 -1.25
C SER A 361 -10.11 6.24 -1.03
N ILE A 362 -9.61 7.46 -1.28
CA ILE A 362 -10.34 8.70 -1.02
C ILE A 362 -11.41 8.90 -2.09
N GLY A 363 -12.67 9.01 -1.69
CA GLY A 363 -13.80 9.37 -2.52
C GLY A 363 -14.50 10.62 -2.02
N LEU A 364 -14.94 11.49 -2.94
CA LEU A 364 -15.75 12.67 -2.65
C LEU A 364 -17.13 12.51 -3.29
N SER A 365 -18.20 12.81 -2.54
CA SER A 365 -19.56 12.86 -3.06
C SER A 365 -19.72 13.90 -4.17
N HIS A 366 -20.64 13.66 -5.13
CA HIS A 366 -20.86 14.61 -6.25
C HIS A 366 -21.34 15.99 -5.77
N ASN A 367 -22.07 16.04 -4.66
CA ASN A 367 -22.47 17.32 -4.06
C ASN A 367 -21.32 18.02 -3.30
N GLY A 368 -20.15 17.36 -3.15
CA GLY A 368 -18.97 17.89 -2.49
C GLY A 368 -19.06 17.99 -0.97
N SER A 369 -20.11 17.45 -0.34
CA SER A 369 -20.35 17.60 1.09
C SER A 369 -19.56 16.65 1.97
N ARG A 370 -19.20 15.46 1.48
CA ARG A 370 -18.58 14.40 2.28
C ARG A 370 -17.47 13.69 1.52
N LEU A 371 -16.38 13.39 2.22
CA LEU A 371 -15.34 12.46 1.77
C LEU A 371 -15.52 11.14 2.54
N ALA A 372 -15.35 10.02 1.84
CA ALA A 372 -15.19 8.71 2.47
C ALA A 372 -13.83 8.13 2.11
N TYR A 373 -13.24 7.40 3.05
CA TYR A 373 -11.94 6.77 2.88
C TYR A 373 -11.75 5.61 3.86
N LYS A 374 -10.78 4.73 3.58
CA LYS A 374 -10.27 3.78 4.55
C LYS A 374 -9.34 4.52 5.52
N SER A 375 -9.64 4.47 6.80
CA SER A 375 -8.80 5.01 7.88
C SER A 375 -8.13 3.87 8.64
N VAL A 376 -6.81 3.91 8.75
CA VAL A 376 -5.98 2.91 9.44
C VAL A 376 -5.33 3.54 10.66
N ASP A 377 -5.24 2.80 11.75
CA ASP A 377 -4.51 3.16 12.95
C ASP A 377 -3.77 1.94 13.55
N ALA A 378 -3.08 2.15 14.67
CA ALA A 378 -2.27 1.12 15.32
C ALA A 378 -3.07 -0.07 15.91
N ARG A 379 -4.40 0.00 15.92
CA ARG A 379 -5.29 -0.99 16.55
C ARG A 379 -6.29 -1.63 15.61
N THR A 380 -6.37 -1.14 14.35
CA THR A 380 -7.31 -1.62 13.34
C THR A 380 -6.59 -1.99 12.04
N MET A 381 -7.26 -2.82 11.25
CA MET A 381 -6.85 -3.15 9.87
C MET A 381 -7.37 -2.12 8.87
N GLY A 382 -8.04 -1.11 9.38
CA GLY A 382 -8.74 -0.05 8.67
C GLY A 382 -10.24 -0.21 8.70
N ASP A 383 -10.90 0.91 8.93
CA ASP A 383 -12.34 1.08 8.90
C ASP A 383 -12.74 2.18 7.93
N VAL A 384 -14.01 2.20 7.52
CA VAL A 384 -14.53 3.30 6.71
C VAL A 384 -14.73 4.52 7.60
N ALA A 385 -14.10 5.62 7.22
CA ALA A 385 -14.32 6.93 7.80
C ALA A 385 -15.02 7.85 6.81
N VAL A 386 -15.91 8.70 7.32
CA VAL A 386 -16.56 9.78 6.58
C VAL A 386 -16.17 11.11 7.20
N MET A 387 -15.72 12.03 6.37
CA MET A 387 -15.39 13.39 6.76
C MET A 387 -16.38 14.38 6.13
N ASP A 388 -16.97 15.23 6.94
CA ASP A 388 -17.72 16.40 6.48
C ASP A 388 -16.74 17.41 5.86
N ALA A 389 -16.91 17.75 4.60
CA ALA A 389 -15.95 18.55 3.85
C ALA A 389 -15.88 20.03 4.32
N ALA A 390 -16.95 20.54 4.95
CA ALA A 390 -17.02 21.92 5.42
C ALA A 390 -16.38 22.07 6.79
N SER A 391 -16.68 21.17 7.72
CA SER A 391 -16.22 21.25 9.13
C SER A 391 -14.94 20.46 9.39
N GLY A 392 -14.55 19.52 8.50
CA GLY A 392 -13.44 18.61 8.73
C GLY A 392 -13.72 17.53 9.80
N ARG A 393 -14.97 17.44 10.30
CA ARG A 393 -15.34 16.42 11.29
C ARG A 393 -15.33 15.04 10.69
N VAL A 394 -14.58 14.13 11.32
CA VAL A 394 -14.44 12.74 10.91
C VAL A 394 -15.29 11.84 11.81
N THR A 395 -15.95 10.86 11.20
CA THR A 395 -16.71 9.81 11.88
C THR A 395 -16.35 8.45 11.28
N THR A 396 -15.87 7.52 12.08
CA THR A 396 -15.72 6.12 11.69
C THR A 396 -17.09 5.45 11.69
N ILE A 397 -17.47 4.85 10.58
CA ILE A 397 -18.82 4.31 10.36
C ILE A 397 -18.89 2.80 10.26
N THR A 398 -17.75 2.11 10.35
CA THR A 398 -17.65 0.64 10.38
C THR A 398 -16.77 0.16 11.54
N ASP A 399 -16.82 -1.14 11.78
CA ASP A 399 -16.00 -1.88 12.72
C ASP A 399 -15.81 -3.29 12.13
N VAL A 400 -14.84 -3.37 11.20
CA VAL A 400 -14.67 -4.57 10.36
C VAL A 400 -14.14 -5.77 11.15
N ASN A 401 -13.29 -5.51 12.15
CA ASN A 401 -12.66 -6.56 12.96
C ASN A 401 -12.84 -6.28 14.46
N PRO A 402 -14.07 -6.37 14.99
CA PRO A 402 -14.36 -6.05 16.40
C PRO A 402 -13.60 -6.95 17.38
N GLU A 403 -13.22 -8.16 16.96
CA GLU A 403 -12.45 -9.13 17.76
C GLU A 403 -11.04 -8.63 18.13
N LEU A 404 -10.47 -7.68 17.37
CA LEU A 404 -9.15 -7.10 17.67
C LEU A 404 -9.09 -6.49 19.08
N ARG A 405 -10.20 -6.04 19.63
CA ARG A 405 -10.27 -5.50 21.01
C ARG A 405 -9.95 -6.56 22.08
N GLY A 406 -10.11 -7.86 21.75
CA GLY A 406 -9.80 -8.99 22.64
C GLY A 406 -8.33 -9.38 22.66
N PHE A 407 -7.50 -8.80 21.78
CA PHE A 407 -6.08 -9.15 21.67
C PHE A 407 -5.16 -8.10 22.29
N ALA A 408 -4.03 -8.58 22.82
CA ALA A 408 -2.88 -7.77 23.19
C ALA A 408 -2.03 -7.52 21.94
N LEU A 409 -2.22 -6.34 21.30
CA LEU A 409 -1.59 -6.00 20.03
C LEU A 409 -0.23 -5.29 20.19
N GLY A 410 0.16 -5.00 21.44
CA GLY A 410 1.31 -4.15 21.75
C GLY A 410 0.98 -2.66 21.75
N ASP A 411 1.96 -1.86 22.15
CA ASP A 411 1.91 -0.40 22.18
C ASP A 411 2.90 0.19 21.18
N LEU A 412 2.38 0.79 20.12
CA LEU A 412 3.16 1.42 19.04
C LEU A 412 3.37 2.91 19.34
N LYS A 413 4.64 3.34 19.37
CA LYS A 413 5.01 4.74 19.67
C LYS A 413 6.10 5.24 18.73
N PRO A 414 6.11 6.54 18.37
CA PRO A 414 7.23 7.15 17.68
C PRO A 414 8.43 7.25 18.61
N VAL A 415 9.61 7.06 18.05
CA VAL A 415 10.90 7.22 18.71
C VAL A 415 11.86 7.99 17.80
N THR A 416 12.78 8.74 18.41
CA THR A 416 13.82 9.48 17.67
C THR A 416 15.19 9.24 18.27
N TRP A 417 16.21 9.36 17.45
CA TRP A 417 17.62 9.28 17.88
C TRP A 417 18.53 10.13 17.02
N ARG A 418 19.72 10.40 17.50
CA ARG A 418 20.76 11.06 16.73
C ARG A 418 21.63 10.03 16.04
N SER A 419 21.83 10.20 14.73
CA SER A 419 22.76 9.40 13.96
C SER A 419 24.21 9.85 14.16
N PHE A 420 25.14 9.15 13.52
CA PHE A 420 26.59 9.35 13.63
C PHE A 420 27.05 10.78 13.28
N ASP A 421 26.30 11.51 12.47
CA ASP A 421 26.56 12.88 12.02
C ASP A 421 25.66 13.92 12.73
N GLY A 422 24.91 13.51 13.74
CA GLY A 422 24.00 14.35 14.51
C GLY A 422 22.64 14.56 13.86
N MET A 423 22.36 13.99 12.67
CA MET A 423 21.03 14.04 12.06
C MET A 423 20.01 13.30 12.94
N GLU A 424 18.84 13.89 13.11
CA GLU A 424 17.72 13.24 13.80
C GLU A 424 17.07 12.21 12.89
N ILE A 425 17.02 10.98 13.37
CA ILE A 425 16.39 9.85 12.70
C ILE A 425 15.14 9.45 13.48
N TRP A 426 14.12 9.06 12.75
CA TRP A 426 12.83 8.68 13.28
C TRP A 426 12.59 7.18 13.13
N GLY A 427 11.71 6.64 13.97
CA GLY A 427 11.24 5.28 13.87
C GLY A 427 9.97 5.07 14.69
N LEU A 428 9.37 3.90 14.55
CA LEU A 428 8.32 3.42 15.42
C LEU A 428 8.87 2.31 16.31
N LEU A 429 8.43 2.25 17.55
CA LEU A 429 8.74 1.19 18.49
C LEU A 429 7.43 0.53 18.95
N LEU A 430 7.30 -0.75 18.67
CA LEU A 430 6.23 -1.60 19.18
C LEU A 430 6.76 -2.37 20.39
N THR A 431 6.08 -2.26 21.53
CA THR A 431 6.41 -3.01 22.74
C THR A 431 5.24 -3.86 23.18
N PRO A 432 5.45 -4.98 23.91
CA PRO A 432 4.36 -5.70 24.55
C PRO A 432 3.52 -4.76 25.43
N SER A 433 2.18 -4.95 25.44
CA SER A 433 1.28 -4.11 26.25
C SER A 433 1.50 -4.26 27.77
N ASP A 434 2.10 -5.37 28.17
CA ASP A 434 2.42 -5.73 29.56
C ASP A 434 3.94 -5.82 29.79
N ALA A 435 4.71 -5.05 29.00
CA ALA A 435 6.17 -5.05 29.10
C ALA A 435 6.64 -4.76 30.53
N PRO A 436 7.51 -5.61 31.10
CA PRO A 436 8.00 -5.43 32.46
C PRO A 436 8.86 -4.16 32.55
N THR A 437 8.58 -3.31 33.53
CA THR A 437 9.36 -2.10 33.76
C THR A 437 10.78 -2.44 34.20
N GLY A 438 11.78 -1.81 33.57
CA GLY A 438 13.19 -1.94 33.95
C GLY A 438 13.88 -3.25 33.55
N ARG A 439 13.23 -4.10 32.75
CA ARG A 439 13.83 -5.31 32.19
C ARG A 439 13.98 -5.16 30.67
N PRO A 440 15.21 -5.22 30.13
CA PRO A 440 15.42 -5.19 28.68
C PRO A 440 14.73 -6.35 27.95
N LEU A 441 14.14 -6.07 26.81
CA LEU A 441 13.36 -7.02 26.00
C LEU A 441 14.21 -7.62 24.87
N PRO A 442 13.95 -8.88 24.46
CA PRO A 442 14.43 -9.33 23.16
C PRO A 442 13.88 -8.39 22.10
N THR A 443 14.74 -7.91 21.21
CA THR A 443 14.38 -6.81 20.31
C THR A 443 14.66 -7.16 18.86
N LEU A 444 13.65 -7.00 18.02
CA LEU A 444 13.72 -7.17 16.57
C LEU A 444 13.84 -5.81 15.90
N VAL A 445 14.71 -5.71 14.91
CA VAL A 445 14.80 -4.53 14.03
C VAL A 445 14.17 -4.89 12.70
N TYR A 446 13.04 -4.29 12.39
CA TYR A 446 12.29 -4.55 11.16
C TYR A 446 12.49 -3.42 10.15
N ILE A 447 13.24 -3.69 9.09
CA ILE A 447 13.64 -2.72 8.08
C ILE A 447 12.67 -2.77 6.90
N HIS A 448 12.11 -1.62 6.52
CA HIS A 448 11.17 -1.48 5.42
C HIS A 448 11.79 -1.73 4.05
N GLY A 449 10.95 -2.04 3.06
CA GLY A 449 11.33 -2.14 1.65
C GLY A 449 11.47 -0.77 0.96
N GLY A 450 11.95 -0.77 -0.28
CA GLY A 450 12.08 0.43 -1.09
C GLY A 450 13.39 0.49 -1.88
N PRO A 451 14.38 1.35 -1.49
CA PRO A 451 14.60 2.10 -0.24
C PRO A 451 13.68 3.30 0.01
N GLY A 452 13.15 3.97 -1.02
CA GLY A 452 12.26 5.13 -0.89
C GLY A 452 10.90 4.87 -0.19
N GLY A 453 10.71 3.67 0.41
CA GLY A 453 9.57 3.34 1.24
C GLY A 453 9.66 3.93 2.64
N GLY A 454 8.77 3.47 3.53
CA GLY A 454 8.74 3.92 4.91
C GLY A 454 7.79 3.10 5.76
N VAL A 455 7.59 3.54 7.00
CA VAL A 455 6.62 2.97 7.92
C VAL A 455 5.55 3.98 8.25
N THR A 456 4.35 3.49 8.58
CA THR A 456 3.20 4.33 8.93
C THR A 456 2.53 3.82 10.18
N TYR A 457 1.72 4.67 10.83
CA TYR A 457 0.87 4.23 11.92
C TYR A 457 -0.14 3.20 11.40
N GLY A 458 0.00 1.95 11.85
CA GLY A 458 -0.91 0.87 11.51
C GLY A 458 -0.63 -0.34 12.38
N LEU A 459 -1.57 -1.27 12.44
CA LEU A 459 -1.36 -2.56 13.11
C LEU A 459 -0.17 -3.33 12.52
N PHE A 460 0.10 -3.09 11.25
CA PHE A 460 1.30 -3.49 10.52
C PHE A 460 1.97 -2.24 9.96
N PRO A 461 3.02 -1.72 10.60
CA PRO A 461 3.62 -0.42 10.27
C PRO A 461 4.40 -0.37 8.94
N GLN A 462 4.07 -1.19 7.96
CA GLN A 462 4.71 -1.17 6.64
C GLN A 462 3.99 -0.26 5.65
N PHE A 463 4.72 0.35 4.74
CA PHE A 463 4.26 1.33 3.76
C PHE A 463 3.17 0.83 2.78
N MET A 464 3.06 -0.49 2.54
CA MET A 464 2.16 -1.04 1.54
C MET A 464 0.90 -1.68 2.14
N HIS A 465 0.06 -0.89 2.78
CA HIS A 465 -1.12 -1.32 3.53
C HIS A 465 -2.36 -1.67 2.70
N THR A 466 -2.21 -2.14 1.49
CA THR A 466 -3.37 -2.61 0.73
C THR A 466 -3.94 -3.92 1.24
N SER A 467 -3.12 -4.71 1.95
CA SER A 467 -3.55 -5.92 2.66
C SER A 467 -2.53 -6.29 3.74
N PRO A 468 -2.93 -6.37 5.01
CA PRO A 468 -2.02 -6.70 6.12
C PRO A 468 -1.49 -8.13 6.09
N GLN A 469 -2.18 -9.02 5.42
CA GLN A 469 -1.73 -10.41 5.28
C GLN A 469 -0.53 -10.58 4.34
N VAL A 470 -0.12 -9.52 3.64
CA VAL A 470 1.09 -9.56 2.81
C VAL A 470 2.37 -9.26 3.57
N ASP A 471 2.28 -8.83 4.84
CA ASP A 471 3.46 -8.61 5.67
C ASP A 471 4.05 -9.97 6.11
N PRO A 472 5.29 -10.30 5.74
CA PRO A 472 5.92 -11.57 6.11
C PRO A 472 6.21 -11.69 7.61
N TYR A 473 6.20 -10.58 8.35
CA TYR A 473 6.58 -10.52 9.76
C TYR A 473 5.37 -10.15 10.63
N PRO A 474 4.84 -11.10 11.42
CA PRO A 474 3.64 -10.88 12.23
C PRO A 474 3.98 -10.09 13.51
N THR A 475 4.27 -8.80 13.39
CA THR A 475 4.85 -7.99 14.45
C THR A 475 3.96 -7.85 15.69
N ALA A 476 2.63 -7.81 15.52
CA ALA A 476 1.70 -7.85 16.66
C ALA A 476 1.75 -9.19 17.42
N THR A 477 1.93 -10.32 16.69
CA THR A 477 2.16 -11.65 17.31
C THR A 477 3.50 -11.69 18.04
N MET A 478 4.54 -11.11 17.43
CA MET A 478 5.87 -11.02 18.06
C MET A 478 5.83 -10.18 19.33
N ALA A 479 5.12 -9.04 19.33
CA ALA A 479 4.91 -8.25 20.53
C ALA A 479 4.16 -9.05 21.62
N GLY A 480 3.13 -9.79 21.22
CA GLY A 480 2.43 -10.71 22.12
C GLY A 480 3.30 -11.86 22.68
N ALA A 481 4.37 -12.24 21.97
CA ALA A 481 5.38 -13.19 22.42
C ALA A 481 6.51 -12.55 23.27
N GLY A 482 6.42 -11.26 23.57
CA GLY A 482 7.34 -10.53 24.44
C GLY A 482 8.50 -9.83 23.76
N TYR A 483 8.50 -9.71 22.42
CA TYR A 483 9.51 -8.96 21.69
C TYR A 483 9.18 -7.46 21.62
N ALA A 484 10.18 -6.61 21.74
CA ALA A 484 10.12 -5.26 21.21
C ALA A 484 10.45 -5.28 19.71
N VAL A 485 9.80 -4.43 18.90
CA VAL A 485 10.09 -4.30 17.47
C VAL A 485 10.38 -2.83 17.16
N LEU A 486 11.60 -2.54 16.70
CA LEU A 486 11.99 -1.24 16.17
C LEU A 486 11.78 -1.23 14.66
N PHE A 487 11.05 -0.22 14.17
CA PHE A 487 10.86 0.08 12.76
C PHE A 487 11.62 1.38 12.45
N PRO A 488 12.88 1.30 12.06
CA PRO A 488 13.66 2.50 11.74
C PRO A 488 13.23 3.10 10.40
N MET A 489 13.30 4.42 10.30
CA MET A 489 13.19 5.20 9.06
C MET A 489 14.56 5.79 8.74
N PRO A 490 15.51 5.04 8.17
CA PRO A 490 16.82 5.57 7.83
C PRO A 490 16.75 6.54 6.65
N ARG A 491 17.79 7.30 6.42
CA ARG A 491 18.01 8.01 5.15
C ARG A 491 17.90 7.05 3.97
N GLY A 492 17.46 7.54 2.85
CA GLY A 492 17.02 6.74 1.70
C GLY A 492 15.52 6.48 1.68
N GLY A 493 14.87 6.48 2.85
CA GLY A 493 13.43 6.32 3.01
C GLY A 493 12.64 7.62 2.83
N ALA A 494 11.31 7.50 2.91
CA ALA A 494 10.39 8.63 2.91
C ALA A 494 10.56 9.51 4.18
N GLY A 495 10.10 10.76 4.14
CA GLY A 495 10.05 11.64 5.31
C GLY A 495 11.27 12.54 5.53
N TYR A 496 12.32 12.39 4.74
CA TYR A 496 13.50 13.26 4.78
C TYR A 496 13.68 14.09 3.49
N GLY A 497 12.63 14.15 2.68
CA GLY A 497 12.63 14.82 1.40
C GLY A 497 13.57 14.17 0.37
N GLU A 498 13.73 14.84 -0.76
CA GLU A 498 14.58 14.33 -1.85
C GLU A 498 16.06 14.23 -1.42
N ALA A 499 16.54 15.20 -0.65
CA ALA A 499 17.92 15.18 -0.16
C ALA A 499 18.19 13.94 0.72
N GLY A 500 17.26 13.58 1.58
CA GLY A 500 17.34 12.36 2.39
C GLY A 500 17.32 11.09 1.55
N GLN A 501 16.47 11.03 0.53
CA GLN A 501 16.42 9.87 -0.37
C GLN A 501 17.72 9.72 -1.19
N ARG A 502 18.31 10.82 -1.63
CA ARG A 502 19.58 10.82 -2.40
C ARG A 502 20.82 10.58 -1.55
N ALA A 503 20.72 10.63 -0.22
CA ALA A 503 21.84 10.41 0.68
C ALA A 503 22.46 9.01 0.60
N ILE A 504 21.76 8.06 -0.03
CA ILE A 504 22.21 6.68 -0.24
C ILE A 504 22.64 6.38 -1.69
N VAL A 505 22.72 7.39 -2.56
CA VAL A 505 23.26 7.21 -3.92
C VAL A 505 24.74 6.83 -3.84
N ASN A 506 25.13 5.71 -4.45
CA ASN A 506 26.41 5.03 -4.31
C ASN A 506 26.81 4.69 -2.85
N ALA A 507 25.83 4.55 -1.95
CA ALA A 507 26.07 4.45 -0.51
C ALA A 507 25.06 3.56 0.23
N TRP A 508 24.39 2.63 -0.47
CA TRP A 508 23.55 1.64 0.20
C TRP A 508 24.38 0.83 1.21
N GLY A 509 23.88 0.72 2.44
CA GLY A 509 24.60 0.03 3.51
C GLY A 509 25.65 0.90 4.22
N GLU A 510 25.72 2.19 3.93
CA GLU A 510 26.64 3.11 4.63
C GLU A 510 25.90 4.02 5.61
N THR A 511 25.28 5.09 5.13
CA THR A 511 24.58 6.07 5.97
C THR A 511 23.31 5.50 6.57
N ASP A 512 22.53 4.78 5.79
CA ASP A 512 21.33 4.08 6.18
C ASP A 512 21.59 2.99 7.24
N TYR A 513 22.65 2.21 7.07
CA TYR A 513 23.13 1.25 8.08
C TYR A 513 23.47 1.94 9.39
N LYS A 514 24.24 3.04 9.35
CA LYS A 514 24.63 3.79 10.54
C LYS A 514 23.42 4.39 11.25
N ASP A 515 22.44 4.89 10.50
CA ASP A 515 21.18 5.41 11.04
C ASP A 515 20.45 4.33 11.84
N ILE A 516 20.35 3.11 11.28
CA ILE A 516 19.69 1.97 11.92
C ILE A 516 20.44 1.57 13.18
N MET A 517 21.77 1.42 13.11
CA MET A 517 22.57 0.97 14.24
C MET A 517 22.57 1.97 15.40
N ALA A 518 22.53 3.28 15.12
CA ALA A 518 22.37 4.30 16.14
C ALA A 518 21.05 4.17 16.91
N GLY A 519 19.96 3.80 16.22
CA GLY A 519 18.68 3.48 16.87
C GLY A 519 18.76 2.26 17.79
N VAL A 520 19.45 1.21 17.36
CA VAL A 520 19.72 0.02 18.21
C VAL A 520 20.51 0.40 19.45
N ASP A 521 21.57 1.21 19.29
CA ASP A 521 22.41 1.67 20.39
C ASP A 521 21.60 2.50 21.39
N GLN A 522 20.72 3.37 20.92
CA GLN A 522 19.84 4.14 21.80
C GLN A 522 18.88 3.25 22.60
N LEU A 523 18.24 2.26 21.98
CA LEU A 523 17.35 1.35 22.70
C LEU A 523 18.10 0.56 23.79
N ILE A 524 19.34 0.15 23.53
CA ILE A 524 20.18 -0.51 24.53
C ILE A 524 20.54 0.47 25.66
N ALA A 525 20.98 1.67 25.33
CA ALA A 525 21.35 2.69 26.31
C ALA A 525 20.18 3.08 27.24
N HIS A 526 18.96 3.06 26.72
CA HIS A 526 17.75 3.30 27.50
C HIS A 526 17.21 2.06 28.25
N GLY A 527 17.89 0.92 28.16
CA GLY A 527 17.49 -0.32 28.83
C GLY A 527 16.23 -0.95 28.26
N ILE A 528 15.86 -0.61 27.02
CA ILE A 528 14.70 -1.19 26.31
C ILE A 528 15.11 -2.50 25.62
N ALA A 529 16.21 -2.49 24.87
CA ALA A 529 16.71 -3.65 24.13
C ALA A 529 17.77 -4.43 24.93
N ASP A 530 17.63 -5.74 24.94
CA ASP A 530 18.67 -6.65 25.47
C ASP A 530 19.76 -6.85 24.42
N PRO A 531 21.00 -6.40 24.64
CA PRO A 531 22.09 -6.53 23.67
C PRO A 531 22.45 -7.97 23.31
N ASN A 532 22.06 -8.94 24.13
CA ASN A 532 22.32 -10.35 23.89
C ASN A 532 21.18 -11.06 23.15
N ARG A 533 20.03 -10.38 22.93
CA ARG A 533 18.83 -10.95 22.28
C ARG A 533 18.31 -10.00 21.20
N LEU A 534 19.21 -9.65 20.26
CA LEU A 534 18.87 -8.82 19.10
C LEU A 534 18.60 -9.69 17.88
N GLY A 535 17.51 -9.42 17.16
CA GLY A 535 17.21 -9.97 15.84
C GLY A 535 17.04 -8.86 14.80
N VAL A 536 17.30 -9.17 13.52
CA VAL A 536 17.09 -8.25 12.40
C VAL A 536 16.28 -8.93 11.30
N MET A 537 15.36 -8.19 10.70
CA MET A 537 14.50 -8.71 9.64
C MET A 537 14.08 -7.61 8.67
N GLY A 538 13.73 -8.02 7.46
CA GLY A 538 13.20 -7.13 6.44
C GLY A 538 13.03 -7.83 5.10
N ALA A 539 12.24 -7.23 4.21
CA ALA A 539 11.97 -7.75 2.89
C ALA A 539 12.36 -6.76 1.81
N SER A 540 12.72 -7.25 0.59
CA SER A 540 13.14 -6.42 -0.53
C SER A 540 14.41 -5.63 -0.18
N TYR A 541 14.40 -4.31 -0.27
CA TYR A 541 15.50 -3.49 0.25
C TYR A 541 15.76 -3.77 1.76
N GLY A 542 14.72 -3.99 2.57
CA GLY A 542 14.89 -4.41 3.97
C GLY A 542 15.57 -5.78 4.08
N GLY A 543 15.34 -6.69 3.13
CA GLY A 543 16.05 -7.96 3.01
C GLY A 543 17.51 -7.77 2.61
N TYR A 544 17.80 -6.84 1.68
CA TYR A 544 19.16 -6.39 1.37
C TYR A 544 19.87 -5.89 2.64
N MET A 545 19.26 -4.96 3.35
CA MET A 545 19.85 -4.37 4.55
C MET A 545 20.03 -5.41 5.66
N THR A 546 19.12 -6.37 5.79
CA THR A 546 19.29 -7.52 6.70
C THR A 546 20.53 -8.33 6.34
N ASN A 547 20.69 -8.70 5.06
CA ASN A 547 21.89 -9.40 4.57
C ASN A 547 23.14 -8.55 4.78
N TRP A 548 23.07 -7.24 4.53
CA TRP A 548 24.18 -6.30 4.75
C TRP A 548 24.60 -6.26 6.22
N ILE A 549 23.65 -6.03 7.13
CA ILE A 549 23.93 -5.93 8.57
C ILE A 549 24.67 -7.15 9.09
N VAL A 550 24.24 -8.37 8.73
CA VAL A 550 24.90 -9.60 9.22
C VAL A 550 26.31 -9.82 8.65
N THR A 551 26.67 -9.10 7.57
CA THR A 551 28.05 -9.07 7.05
C THR A 551 28.91 -7.99 7.72
N GLN A 552 28.31 -7.01 8.41
CA GLN A 552 29.01 -5.89 9.03
C GLN A 552 29.18 -6.05 10.54
N THR A 553 28.32 -6.84 11.20
CA THR A 553 28.37 -6.99 12.67
C THR A 553 27.83 -8.35 13.13
N GLY A 554 28.41 -8.89 14.20
CA GLY A 554 27.94 -10.11 14.90
C GLY A 554 27.00 -9.83 16.08
N ARG A 555 26.47 -8.61 16.23
CA ARG A 555 25.60 -8.24 17.37
C ARG A 555 24.26 -8.97 17.36
N PHE A 556 23.71 -9.26 16.18
CA PHE A 556 22.43 -9.93 16.03
C PHE A 556 22.61 -11.44 16.20
N LYS A 557 21.66 -12.08 16.90
CA LYS A 557 21.67 -13.51 17.18
C LYS A 557 20.75 -14.31 16.25
N ALA A 558 19.89 -13.61 15.50
CA ALA A 558 19.06 -14.16 14.45
C ALA A 558 18.80 -13.11 13.37
N ALA A 559 18.67 -13.55 12.13
CA ALA A 559 18.30 -12.69 11.01
C ALA A 559 17.30 -13.40 10.09
N SER A 560 16.34 -12.65 9.51
CA SER A 560 15.41 -13.14 8.49
C SER A 560 15.29 -12.16 7.33
N ALA A 561 15.69 -12.59 6.14
CA ALA A 561 15.76 -11.79 4.93
C ALA A 561 14.74 -12.30 3.88
N GLY A 562 13.65 -11.56 3.68
CA GLY A 562 12.61 -11.88 2.70
C GLY A 562 12.88 -11.23 1.34
N ALA A 563 12.64 -11.95 0.22
CA ALA A 563 12.78 -11.43 -1.15
C ALA A 563 14.04 -10.56 -1.29
N SER A 564 15.19 -11.08 -0.83
CA SER A 564 16.37 -10.30 -0.48
C SER A 564 17.41 -10.22 -1.61
N LEU A 565 18.10 -9.08 -1.67
CA LEU A 565 19.24 -8.86 -2.57
C LEU A 565 20.55 -9.23 -1.84
N SER A 566 21.44 -9.89 -2.55
CA SER A 566 22.79 -10.22 -2.05
C SER A 566 23.91 -9.77 -3.00
N ASP A 567 23.60 -9.70 -4.28
CA ASP A 567 24.47 -9.19 -5.35
C ASP A 567 23.66 -8.12 -6.11
N LEU A 568 24.07 -6.87 -5.98
CA LEU A 568 23.34 -5.74 -6.58
C LEU A 568 23.40 -5.77 -8.11
N SER A 569 24.41 -6.40 -8.71
CA SER A 569 24.51 -6.55 -10.16
C SER A 569 23.44 -7.49 -10.72
N ASP A 570 23.07 -8.54 -9.99
CA ASP A 570 21.94 -9.41 -10.37
C ASP A 570 20.63 -8.63 -10.49
N THR A 571 20.41 -7.68 -9.58
CA THR A 571 19.20 -6.84 -9.62
C THR A 571 19.14 -6.03 -10.91
N PHE A 572 20.24 -5.44 -11.34
CA PHE A 572 20.28 -4.71 -12.61
C PHE A 572 19.98 -5.60 -13.81
N TYR A 573 20.60 -6.80 -13.87
CA TYR A 573 20.52 -7.66 -15.05
C TYR A 573 19.26 -8.54 -15.12
N LEU A 574 18.69 -8.91 -13.98
CA LEU A 574 17.67 -9.96 -13.92
C LEU A 574 16.29 -9.46 -13.46
N SER A 575 16.21 -8.27 -12.87
CA SER A 575 14.95 -7.69 -12.38
C SER A 575 14.14 -7.06 -13.52
N GLU A 576 12.81 -7.14 -13.44
CA GLU A 576 11.90 -6.40 -14.31
C GLU A 576 12.10 -4.87 -14.23
N GLY A 577 12.64 -4.40 -13.11
CA GLY A 577 12.92 -3.00 -12.83
C GLY A 577 14.40 -2.68 -12.74
N GLY A 578 15.28 -3.53 -13.25
CA GLY A 578 16.74 -3.42 -13.08
C GLY A 578 17.32 -2.05 -13.42
N ALA A 579 16.73 -1.35 -14.37
CA ALA A 579 17.16 -0.01 -14.76
C ALA A 579 17.16 1.02 -13.60
N PHE A 580 16.30 0.86 -12.58
CA PHE A 580 16.27 1.76 -11.42
C PHE A 580 17.57 1.72 -10.60
N MET A 581 18.31 0.61 -10.65
CA MET A 581 19.62 0.51 -9.99
C MET A 581 20.63 1.51 -10.57
N ALA A 582 20.44 1.92 -11.83
CA ALA A 582 21.29 2.93 -12.43
C ALA A 582 21.13 4.32 -11.78
N ASP A 583 19.98 4.62 -11.21
CA ASP A 583 19.75 5.87 -10.48
C ASP A 583 20.55 5.93 -9.16
N TYR A 584 20.84 4.75 -8.57
CA TYR A 584 21.67 4.65 -7.35
C TYR A 584 23.15 4.41 -7.66
N PHE A 585 23.49 3.50 -8.57
CA PHE A 585 24.87 3.01 -8.75
C PHE A 585 25.40 3.21 -10.16
N ARG A 586 24.72 3.95 -11.05
CA ARG A 586 24.99 3.97 -12.48
C ARG A 586 24.80 2.55 -13.08
N ARG A 587 25.33 2.31 -14.30
CA ARG A 587 25.28 0.97 -14.90
C ARG A 587 26.42 0.09 -14.40
N PRO A 588 26.24 -1.23 -14.26
CA PRO A 588 27.29 -2.10 -13.68
C PRO A 588 28.64 -2.06 -14.40
N TRP A 589 28.63 -1.85 -15.71
CA TRP A 589 29.88 -1.70 -16.47
C TRP A 589 30.59 -0.35 -16.30
N GLU A 590 29.89 0.64 -15.75
CA GLU A 590 30.43 1.98 -15.43
C GLU A 590 30.92 2.06 -13.98
N ASN A 591 30.43 1.19 -13.08
CA ASN A 591 30.71 1.25 -11.63
C ASN A 591 30.77 -0.16 -11.01
N ARG A 592 31.60 -1.06 -11.55
CA ARG A 592 31.72 -2.43 -11.04
C ARG A 592 32.15 -2.49 -9.58
N GLU A 593 33.07 -1.63 -9.18
CA GLU A 593 33.58 -1.54 -7.80
C GLU A 593 32.47 -1.12 -6.83
N GLY A 594 31.64 -0.13 -7.19
CA GLY A 594 30.52 0.29 -6.37
C GLY A 594 29.49 -0.81 -6.17
N TYR A 595 29.13 -1.55 -7.23
CA TYR A 595 28.24 -2.71 -7.11
C TYR A 595 28.81 -3.77 -6.16
N ALA A 596 30.10 -4.11 -6.31
CA ALA A 596 30.75 -5.12 -5.46
C ALA A 596 30.89 -4.64 -4.01
N ALA A 597 31.29 -3.37 -3.79
CA ALA A 597 31.49 -2.81 -2.46
C ALA A 597 30.21 -2.75 -1.61
N HIS A 598 29.04 -2.66 -2.25
CA HIS A 598 27.74 -2.58 -1.58
C HIS A 598 26.91 -3.87 -1.68
N SER A 599 27.49 -4.96 -2.21
CA SER A 599 26.85 -6.28 -2.29
C SER A 599 27.17 -7.13 -1.06
N PRO A 600 26.18 -7.58 -0.27
CA PRO A 600 26.38 -8.48 0.87
C PRO A 600 27.20 -9.73 0.52
N LEU A 601 27.06 -10.26 -0.69
CA LEU A 601 27.78 -11.44 -1.17
C LEU A 601 29.29 -11.28 -1.09
N THR A 602 29.82 -10.07 -1.32
CA THR A 602 31.24 -9.76 -1.24
C THR A 602 31.85 -10.02 0.14
N PHE A 603 31.02 -9.92 1.19
CA PHE A 603 31.43 -10.01 2.60
C PHE A 603 30.82 -11.23 3.31
N ALA A 604 30.42 -12.25 2.56
CA ALA A 604 29.75 -13.45 3.07
C ALA A 604 30.61 -14.21 4.11
N ASP A 605 31.95 -14.14 4.01
CA ASP A 605 32.90 -14.73 4.95
C ASP A 605 32.74 -14.21 6.38
N ARG A 606 32.27 -12.96 6.56
CA ARG A 606 32.10 -12.29 7.85
C ARG A 606 30.83 -12.71 8.59
N VAL A 607 29.88 -13.37 7.93
CA VAL A 607 28.61 -13.76 8.54
C VAL A 607 28.82 -14.76 9.66
N THR A 608 28.31 -14.42 10.85
CA THR A 608 28.27 -15.31 12.03
C THR A 608 26.85 -15.53 12.55
N THR A 609 25.93 -14.63 12.20
CA THR A 609 24.53 -14.66 12.60
C THR A 609 23.77 -15.76 11.84
N PRO A 610 22.99 -16.62 12.52
CA PRO A 610 22.06 -17.53 11.86
C PRO A 610 21.07 -16.76 10.97
N LEU A 611 20.96 -17.13 9.70
CA LEU A 611 20.18 -16.44 8.69
C LEU A 611 19.10 -17.32 8.07
N LEU A 612 17.85 -16.87 8.12
CA LEU A 612 16.73 -17.40 7.34
C LEU A 612 16.56 -16.53 6.09
N ILE A 613 16.56 -17.15 4.92
CA ILE A 613 16.23 -16.49 3.64
C ILE A 613 14.88 -17.05 3.17
N GLN A 614 13.94 -16.16 2.84
CA GLN A 614 12.61 -16.55 2.35
C GLN A 614 12.34 -15.88 1.01
N HIS A 615 11.99 -16.66 -0.03
CA HIS A 615 11.88 -16.12 -1.39
C HIS A 615 10.80 -16.81 -2.22
N GLY A 616 10.03 -16.03 -2.99
CA GLY A 616 9.16 -16.56 -4.04
C GLY A 616 9.96 -16.96 -5.29
N ASP A 617 9.68 -18.13 -5.87
CA ASP A 617 10.45 -18.60 -7.04
C ASP A 617 10.09 -17.88 -8.35
N ALA A 618 8.95 -17.18 -8.37
CA ALA A 618 8.45 -16.39 -9.50
C ALA A 618 8.55 -14.87 -9.25
N ASP A 619 9.51 -14.43 -8.42
CA ASP A 619 9.72 -13.01 -8.11
C ASP A 619 10.43 -12.30 -9.29
N PRO A 620 9.72 -11.41 -10.03
CA PRO A 620 10.33 -10.69 -11.15
C PRO A 620 11.04 -9.40 -10.69
N ARG A 621 10.74 -8.91 -9.47
CA ARG A 621 11.28 -7.68 -8.89
C ARG A 621 12.67 -7.90 -8.28
N VAL A 622 12.78 -8.92 -7.44
CA VAL A 622 14.05 -9.38 -6.86
C VAL A 622 14.23 -10.84 -7.24
N PRO A 623 14.99 -11.12 -8.30
CA PRO A 623 15.15 -12.48 -8.79
C PRO A 623 15.77 -13.41 -7.74
N ILE A 624 15.20 -14.59 -7.57
CA ILE A 624 15.64 -15.62 -6.60
C ILE A 624 17.11 -16.05 -6.75
N ALA A 625 17.73 -15.75 -7.90
CA ALA A 625 19.14 -16.08 -8.16
C ALA A 625 20.08 -15.52 -7.07
N GLY A 626 19.83 -14.28 -6.60
CA GLY A 626 20.60 -13.67 -5.50
C GLY A 626 20.49 -14.47 -4.20
N ALA A 627 19.28 -14.91 -3.84
CA ALA A 627 19.06 -15.75 -2.66
C ALA A 627 19.83 -17.08 -2.75
N TRP A 628 19.81 -17.76 -3.91
CA TRP A 628 20.58 -18.97 -4.15
C TRP A 628 22.09 -18.75 -4.05
N LYS A 629 22.61 -17.67 -4.63
CA LYS A 629 24.05 -17.34 -4.54
C LYS A 629 24.46 -17.19 -3.07
N PHE A 630 23.74 -16.39 -2.29
CA PHE A 630 24.10 -16.13 -0.90
C PHE A 630 23.99 -17.38 -0.04
N TYR A 631 22.88 -18.11 -0.15
CA TYR A 631 22.66 -19.37 0.56
C TYR A 631 23.80 -20.38 0.28
N ARG A 632 24.13 -20.64 -0.99
CA ARG A 632 25.16 -21.62 -1.36
C ARG A 632 26.56 -21.19 -0.90
N THR A 633 26.86 -19.89 -1.00
CA THR A 633 28.14 -19.34 -0.50
C THR A 633 28.26 -19.53 1.01
N LEU A 634 27.23 -19.16 1.78
CA LEU A 634 27.22 -19.33 3.22
C LEU A 634 27.30 -20.81 3.63
N LYS A 635 26.59 -21.70 2.95
CA LYS A 635 26.68 -23.15 3.18
C LYS A 635 28.08 -23.70 2.91
N ALA A 636 28.71 -23.31 1.81
CA ALA A 636 30.07 -23.73 1.48
C ALA A 636 31.11 -23.26 2.52
N MET A 637 30.83 -22.13 3.18
CA MET A 637 31.64 -21.60 4.28
C MET A 637 31.25 -22.18 5.66
N GLY A 638 30.34 -23.14 5.74
CA GLY A 638 29.90 -23.77 6.99
C GLY A 638 29.05 -22.87 7.90
N LYS A 639 28.44 -21.80 7.34
CA LYS A 639 27.60 -20.88 8.11
C LYS A 639 26.21 -21.45 8.34
N THR A 640 25.56 -21.00 9.41
CA THR A 640 24.17 -21.38 9.73
C THR A 640 23.21 -20.55 8.86
N VAL A 641 22.65 -21.16 7.84
CA VAL A 641 21.70 -20.54 6.93
C VAL A 641 20.65 -21.54 6.47
N GLU A 642 19.40 -21.08 6.37
CA GLU A 642 18.27 -21.78 5.79
C GLU A 642 17.71 -20.96 4.61
N LEU A 643 17.24 -21.63 3.55
CA LEU A 643 16.58 -21.00 2.41
C LEU A 643 15.23 -21.68 2.21
N GLU A 644 14.17 -20.92 2.33
CA GLU A 644 12.81 -21.35 2.09
C GLU A 644 12.27 -20.71 0.80
N ILE A 645 11.75 -21.58 -0.07
CA ILE A 645 11.28 -21.16 -1.40
C ILE A 645 9.77 -21.38 -1.46
N TYR A 646 9.05 -20.35 -1.86
CA TYR A 646 7.60 -20.39 -2.04
C TYR A 646 7.27 -20.56 -3.52
N PRO A 647 6.82 -21.77 -3.95
CA PRO A 647 6.50 -22.04 -5.35
C PRO A 647 5.42 -21.10 -5.89
N ARG A 648 5.59 -20.55 -7.09
CA ARG A 648 4.73 -19.54 -7.73
C ARG A 648 4.68 -18.20 -6.99
N GLY A 649 5.38 -18.05 -5.88
CA GLY A 649 5.42 -16.82 -5.12
C GLY A 649 6.13 -15.72 -5.91
N GLY A 650 5.48 -14.55 -6.02
CA GLY A 650 6.08 -13.32 -6.54
C GLY A 650 6.83 -12.55 -5.46
N HIS A 651 7.12 -11.27 -5.75
CA HIS A 651 7.80 -10.36 -4.82
C HIS A 651 7.05 -10.21 -3.48
N VAL A 652 5.73 -10.29 -3.53
CA VAL A 652 4.85 -10.37 -2.37
C VAL A 652 4.05 -11.66 -2.52
N LEU A 653 4.05 -12.51 -1.49
CA LEU A 653 3.23 -13.71 -1.48
C LEU A 653 1.76 -13.32 -1.39
N ARG A 654 0.93 -13.91 -2.22
CA ARG A 654 -0.49 -13.58 -2.31
C ARG A 654 -1.41 -14.74 -1.93
N GLU A 655 -0.91 -15.97 -1.97
CA GLU A 655 -1.63 -17.16 -1.56
C GLU A 655 -1.70 -17.23 -0.03
N PRO A 656 -2.89 -17.26 0.60
CA PRO A 656 -3.03 -17.24 2.06
C PRO A 656 -2.26 -18.33 2.80
N MET A 657 -2.16 -19.55 2.24
CA MET A 657 -1.37 -20.63 2.85
C MET A 657 0.12 -20.29 2.89
N GLN A 658 0.65 -19.67 1.84
CA GLN A 658 2.06 -19.25 1.79
C GLN A 658 2.30 -18.08 2.74
N GLN A 659 1.38 -17.11 2.81
CA GLN A 659 1.46 -15.99 3.74
C GLN A 659 1.49 -16.47 5.21
N ARG A 660 0.56 -17.37 5.55
CA ARG A 660 0.50 -17.99 6.88
C ARG A 660 1.80 -18.72 7.23
N GLU A 661 2.30 -19.53 6.30
CA GLU A 661 3.53 -20.29 6.52
C GLU A 661 4.75 -19.37 6.66
N GLN A 662 4.85 -18.34 5.86
CA GLN A 662 5.92 -17.34 5.94
C GLN A 662 5.95 -16.65 7.31
N MET A 663 4.78 -16.19 7.80
CA MET A 663 4.67 -15.59 9.14
C MET A 663 5.06 -16.57 10.24
N ARG A 664 4.58 -17.82 10.16
CA ARG A 664 4.87 -18.87 11.16
C ARG A 664 6.36 -19.18 11.22
N ARG A 665 7.03 -19.33 10.06
CA ARG A 665 8.46 -19.61 9.97
C ARG A 665 9.32 -18.47 10.53
N ASN A 666 8.92 -17.23 10.30
CA ASN A 666 9.61 -16.08 10.89
C ASN A 666 9.50 -16.08 12.41
N LEU A 667 8.32 -16.35 12.96
CA LEU A 667 8.13 -16.42 14.42
C LEU A 667 8.98 -17.54 15.03
N GLU A 668 8.90 -18.76 14.49
CA GLU A 668 9.67 -19.93 14.95
C GLU A 668 11.19 -19.70 14.88
N TRP A 669 11.66 -18.99 13.83
CA TRP A 669 13.08 -18.69 13.68
C TRP A 669 13.59 -17.80 14.81
N PHE A 670 12.88 -16.72 15.12
CA PHE A 670 13.28 -15.84 16.21
C PHE A 670 13.10 -16.49 17.59
N GLU A 671 12.05 -17.27 17.81
CA GLU A 671 11.88 -18.05 19.05
C GLU A 671 13.04 -19.01 19.28
N LYS A 672 13.49 -19.71 18.24
CA LYS A 672 14.61 -20.66 18.31
C LYS A 672 15.92 -20.01 18.75
N TRP A 673 16.21 -18.79 18.30
CA TRP A 673 17.53 -18.19 18.46
C TRP A 673 17.61 -17.11 19.56
N ILE A 674 16.53 -16.40 19.82
CA ILE A 674 16.49 -15.26 20.74
C ILE A 674 15.25 -15.24 21.63
N GLY A 675 14.42 -16.29 21.59
CA GLY A 675 13.22 -16.43 22.41
C GLY A 675 13.51 -16.34 23.90
N GLN A 676 12.48 -16.17 24.71
CA GLN A 676 12.60 -16.28 26.15
C GLN A 676 12.90 -17.75 26.47
N SER A 677 13.96 -18.00 27.22
CA SER A 677 14.11 -19.32 27.87
C SER A 677 12.89 -19.55 28.75
N PRO A 678 12.28 -20.73 28.70
CA PRO A 678 11.10 -21.05 29.49
C PRO A 678 11.28 -20.82 30.97
#